data_aca3b897dae46c4becb8481fad7db5d2
#
_entry.id   aca3b897dae46c4becb8481fad7db5d2
#
_cell.length_a   1.000
_cell.length_b   1.000
_cell.length_c   1.000
_cell.angle_alpha   90.00
_cell.angle_beta   90.00
_cell.angle_gamma   90.00
#
_symmetry.space_group_name_H-M   'P 1'
#
loop_
_entity.id
_entity.type
_entity.pdbx_description
1 polymer ?
#
loop_
_entity_poly.entity_id
_entity_poly.type
_entity_poly.pdbx_seq_one_letter_code
_entity_poly.pdbx_strand_id
1 'polypeptide(L)'
;MWDRTKENPNFSPTDQPSPLLALYDEEVRRYYYPQKASYSNGKYRLTYENGSVATISLEAKNKYIKLKLESLEPRNGIDDVQWGNYYTSITNILGEIIGAARDTSATVNYAIGVLALDDNTIGGESRYTSETGPSGYIAHSPDPVSHPLPITLQEGQQFTMGGDGINDVAFYNRKESYFRILYGTSAFVDASGRIHIHYHSRDRRKGKMIYSPEGNPIFQNNEPNHMMRQDVPGVDFIGSSIALWGSPDSIALMDVIQTIVREEGLPYPTFNGKWVKDPTTFMPDLFITGSPYDSIASYARQMGVRVIHSYNQPFLQPDRSNGGFIDGRNEERKPFHFTSGDLSHREYAELLKKDGLILGRTCISNSMAPGTKDCSPVPSDSICILHRRFLTQDLSETDTLIYIDNPAHLEEVACWEGHSPELNMVKIGKELIHYMGVSREDPYRLLKVTRGYWGTTATAHAKGEAVDKLQPAVGGAYTGLIPNLELQDEIARYYADVCKNSGLGYYDFDGQEFLFHTGFGAYSVKRFFRNMYEHAKELGIPDIRFTGATLSEGSWHYQSIWNVGGGLNIYDPVKRVWGSTTSQGKDLRDVTFANYFPTSFGHNFSISPSTTLEQFEHIEATAIGYNTTYSLNLKPQEVEM
;
A
#
# COMPACT_ATOMS: atom_id res chain seq x y z
N MET A 1 -13.95 18.72 -22.98
CA MET A 1 -13.12 19.45 -23.98
C MET A 1 -12.64 20.73 -23.32
N TRP A 2 -11.35 20.83 -23.17
CA TRP A 2 -10.72 21.95 -22.46
C TRP A 2 -10.56 23.09 -23.45
N ASP A 3 -11.32 24.18 -23.27
CA ASP A 3 -11.20 25.36 -24.09
C ASP A 3 -10.07 26.25 -23.57
N ARG A 4 -9.10 26.57 -24.37
CA ARG A 4 -7.90 27.34 -24.02
C ARG A 4 -8.11 28.85 -24.10
N THR A 5 -9.32 29.35 -23.96
CA THR A 5 -9.54 30.78 -23.98
C THR A 5 -9.07 31.40 -22.66
N LYS A 6 -8.40 32.55 -22.76
CA LYS A 6 -7.86 33.29 -21.61
C LYS A 6 -8.92 33.73 -20.57
N GLU A 7 -10.16 33.53 -20.87
CA GLU A 7 -11.28 33.99 -20.04
C GLU A 7 -11.78 32.91 -19.05
N ASN A 8 -11.30 31.67 -19.17
CA ASN A 8 -11.72 30.62 -18.27
C ASN A 8 -10.57 30.17 -17.34
N PRO A 9 -10.59 30.56 -16.06
CA PRO A 9 -9.52 30.24 -15.13
C PRO A 9 -9.38 28.74 -14.82
N ASN A 10 -10.31 27.92 -15.28
CA ASN A 10 -10.33 26.46 -15.03
C ASN A 10 -9.48 25.67 -16.04
N PHE A 11 -8.70 26.32 -16.88
CA PHE A 11 -7.93 25.63 -17.91
C PHE A 11 -6.45 25.57 -17.63
N SER A 12 -5.88 24.53 -18.23
CA SER A 12 -4.45 24.34 -18.30
C SER A 12 -3.74 25.63 -18.73
N PRO A 13 -2.68 26.00 -18.05
CA PRO A 13 -1.84 27.09 -18.49
C PRO A 13 -1.30 26.81 -19.89
N THR A 14 -1.14 27.86 -20.69
CA THR A 14 -0.69 27.73 -22.09
C THR A 14 0.76 27.25 -22.21
N ASP A 15 1.51 27.36 -21.15
CA ASP A 15 2.93 26.99 -21.02
C ASP A 15 3.15 25.54 -20.54
N GLN A 16 2.09 24.86 -20.09
CA GLN A 16 2.18 23.50 -19.56
C GLN A 16 1.39 22.51 -20.45
N PRO A 17 1.99 21.37 -20.84
CA PRO A 17 1.26 20.34 -21.55
C PRO A 17 0.16 19.74 -20.69
N SER A 18 -1.05 19.64 -21.25
CA SER A 18 -2.20 18.95 -20.64
C SER A 18 -2.83 18.03 -21.66
N PRO A 19 -2.14 16.96 -22.04
CA PRO A 19 -2.62 16.02 -23.04
C PRO A 19 -3.76 15.17 -22.49
N LEU A 20 -4.63 14.68 -23.38
CA LEU A 20 -5.58 13.62 -23.00
C LEU A 20 -4.83 12.36 -22.59
N LEU A 21 -3.79 12.01 -23.34
CA LEU A 21 -2.87 10.91 -23.08
C LEU A 21 -1.49 11.31 -23.61
N ALA A 22 -0.45 11.21 -22.78
CA ALA A 22 0.95 11.28 -23.20
C ALA A 22 1.51 9.87 -23.36
N LEU A 23 2.54 9.73 -24.19
CA LEU A 23 3.31 8.49 -24.30
C LEU A 23 4.69 8.72 -23.70
N TYR A 24 5.25 7.72 -23.05
CA TYR A 24 6.56 7.81 -22.44
C TYR A 24 7.46 6.68 -22.93
N ASP A 25 8.63 7.07 -23.41
CA ASP A 25 9.73 6.19 -23.79
C ASP A 25 10.81 6.30 -22.70
N GLU A 26 11.05 5.21 -22.01
CA GLU A 26 11.92 5.18 -20.85
C GLU A 26 13.40 5.10 -21.23
N GLU A 27 13.71 4.48 -22.36
CA GLU A 27 15.08 4.37 -22.85
C GLU A 27 15.69 5.74 -23.15
N VAL A 28 14.92 6.61 -23.79
CA VAL A 28 15.33 7.99 -24.09
C VAL A 28 14.80 9.01 -23.07
N ARG A 29 14.04 8.58 -22.07
CA ARG A 29 13.44 9.40 -20.99
C ARG A 29 12.63 10.58 -21.54
N ARG A 30 11.77 10.32 -22.51
CA ARG A 30 11.04 11.36 -23.24
C ARG A 30 9.54 11.10 -23.25
N TYR A 31 8.79 12.19 -23.00
CA TYR A 31 7.35 12.24 -23.29
C TYR A 31 7.08 12.68 -24.72
N TYR A 32 6.12 12.01 -25.35
CA TYR A 32 5.54 12.41 -26.61
C TYR A 32 4.09 12.86 -26.38
N TYR A 33 3.78 14.03 -26.89
CA TYR A 33 2.46 14.64 -26.76
C TYR A 33 1.71 14.56 -28.08
N PRO A 34 0.35 14.46 -28.06
CA PRO A 34 -0.43 14.39 -29.27
C PRO A 34 -0.35 15.71 -30.04
N GLN A 35 -0.01 15.64 -31.31
CA GLN A 35 0.04 16.78 -32.24
C GLN A 35 -1.29 17.01 -32.94
N LYS A 36 -2.05 15.93 -33.16
CA LYS A 36 -3.35 15.97 -33.82
C LYS A 36 -4.33 15.10 -33.05
N ALA A 37 -5.58 15.55 -32.99
CA ALA A 37 -6.69 14.80 -32.44
C ALA A 37 -7.89 14.87 -33.37
N SER A 38 -8.59 13.77 -33.54
CA SER A 38 -9.90 13.71 -34.17
C SER A 38 -10.85 12.92 -33.31
N TYR A 39 -12.15 13.22 -33.40
CA TYR A 39 -13.20 12.52 -32.68
C TYR A 39 -14.29 12.08 -33.62
N SER A 40 -14.61 10.80 -33.60
CA SER A 40 -15.71 10.22 -34.38
C SER A 40 -16.21 8.94 -33.70
N ASN A 41 -17.52 8.72 -33.76
CA ASN A 41 -18.15 7.49 -33.27
C ASN A 41 -17.74 7.09 -31.83
N GLY A 42 -17.68 8.05 -30.90
CA GLY A 42 -17.31 7.79 -29.51
C GLY A 42 -15.83 7.54 -29.28
N LYS A 43 -14.96 7.79 -30.26
CA LYS A 43 -13.52 7.53 -30.15
C LYS A 43 -12.69 8.76 -30.50
N TYR A 44 -11.66 9.00 -29.69
CA TYR A 44 -10.56 9.89 -30.04
C TYR A 44 -9.48 9.11 -30.77
N ARG A 45 -8.91 9.74 -31.79
CA ARG A 45 -7.71 9.28 -32.47
C ARG A 45 -6.65 10.36 -32.30
N LEU A 46 -5.58 10.04 -31.56
CA LEU A 46 -4.47 10.93 -31.28
C LEU A 46 -3.25 10.52 -32.09
N THR A 47 -2.62 11.47 -32.77
CA THR A 47 -1.40 11.24 -33.54
C THR A 47 -0.23 11.96 -32.88
N TYR A 48 0.86 11.27 -32.70
CA TYR A 48 2.06 11.74 -31.98
C TYR A 48 3.22 12.00 -32.97
N GLU A 49 4.19 12.81 -32.49
CA GLU A 49 5.35 13.17 -33.34
C GLU A 49 6.25 11.97 -33.69
N ASN A 50 6.30 10.94 -32.84
CA ASN A 50 7.02 9.69 -33.10
C ASN A 50 6.32 8.76 -34.09
N GLY A 51 5.20 9.21 -34.67
CA GLY A 51 4.41 8.44 -35.64
C GLY A 51 3.39 7.48 -35.03
N SER A 52 3.36 7.33 -33.69
CA SER A 52 2.35 6.51 -33.01
C SER A 52 0.96 7.13 -33.13
N VAL A 53 -0.04 6.26 -33.12
CA VAL A 53 -1.46 6.65 -33.13
C VAL A 53 -2.18 5.90 -32.03
N ALA A 54 -2.75 6.63 -31.07
CA ALA A 54 -3.61 6.07 -30.04
C ALA A 54 -5.08 6.19 -30.41
N THR A 55 -5.85 5.14 -30.12
CA THR A 55 -7.32 5.16 -30.19
C THR A 55 -7.86 5.03 -28.76
N ILE A 56 -8.67 6.01 -28.35
CA ILE A 56 -9.25 6.08 -27.02
C ILE A 56 -10.77 6.11 -27.16
N SER A 57 -11.46 5.14 -26.57
CA SER A 57 -12.92 5.19 -26.47
C SER A 57 -13.36 6.16 -25.37
N LEU A 58 -14.48 6.85 -25.64
CA LEU A 58 -15.17 7.70 -24.68
C LEU A 58 -16.58 7.17 -24.49
N GLU A 59 -16.90 6.86 -23.25
CA GLU A 59 -18.24 6.44 -22.83
C GLU A 59 -18.79 7.43 -21.81
N ALA A 60 -19.88 8.11 -22.16
CA ALA A 60 -20.59 8.98 -21.22
C ALA A 60 -21.48 8.13 -20.31
N LYS A 61 -21.19 8.14 -19.03
CA LYS A 61 -21.97 7.52 -17.97
C LYS A 61 -22.82 8.56 -17.25
N ASN A 62 -23.67 8.12 -16.33
CA ASN A 62 -24.58 9.02 -15.61
C ASN A 62 -23.86 10.15 -14.86
N LYS A 63 -22.75 9.83 -14.15
CA LYS A 63 -22.02 10.78 -13.30
C LYS A 63 -20.58 11.02 -13.70
N TYR A 64 -20.09 10.33 -14.72
CA TYR A 64 -18.68 10.40 -15.11
C TYR A 64 -18.50 10.09 -16.62
N ILE A 65 -17.32 10.35 -17.10
CA ILE A 65 -16.87 9.97 -18.43
C ILE A 65 -15.80 8.91 -18.28
N LYS A 66 -16.03 7.74 -18.87
CA LYS A 66 -15.00 6.70 -18.97
C LYS A 66 -14.18 6.90 -20.23
N LEU A 67 -12.87 6.89 -20.06
CA LEU A 67 -11.89 6.86 -21.14
C LEU A 67 -11.10 5.56 -21.05
N LYS A 68 -10.87 4.92 -22.21
CA LYS A 68 -10.10 3.67 -22.29
C LYS A 68 -9.20 3.68 -23.52
N LEU A 69 -7.93 3.35 -23.32
CA LEU A 69 -6.97 3.15 -24.40
C LEU A 69 -7.24 1.81 -25.08
N GLU A 70 -7.71 1.84 -26.30
CA GLU A 70 -8.04 0.63 -27.06
C GLU A 70 -6.88 0.12 -27.93
N SER A 71 -6.09 1.04 -28.46
CA SER A 71 -4.92 0.68 -29.27
C SER A 71 -3.87 1.79 -29.28
N LEU A 72 -2.62 1.40 -29.47
CA LEU A 72 -1.48 2.28 -29.75
C LEU A 72 -0.62 1.60 -30.81
N GLU A 73 -0.61 2.17 -32.05
CA GLU A 73 0.14 1.57 -33.17
C GLU A 73 0.73 2.65 -34.08
N PRO A 74 1.98 2.46 -34.54
CA PRO A 74 2.97 1.56 -33.96
C PRO A 74 3.40 2.00 -32.57
N ARG A 75 3.94 1.09 -31.74
CA ARG A 75 4.35 1.42 -30.37
C ARG A 75 5.63 2.26 -30.28
N ASN A 76 6.55 2.09 -31.23
CA ASN A 76 7.76 2.92 -31.40
C ASN A 76 8.58 3.14 -30.11
N GLY A 77 8.82 2.07 -29.34
CA GLY A 77 9.61 2.15 -28.10
C GLY A 77 8.85 2.62 -26.87
N ILE A 78 7.55 2.87 -26.97
CA ILE A 78 6.75 3.32 -25.83
C ILE A 78 6.63 2.22 -24.78
N ASP A 79 7.00 2.55 -23.56
CA ASP A 79 6.97 1.67 -22.38
C ASP A 79 5.80 1.99 -21.44
N ASP A 80 5.29 3.22 -21.50
CA ASP A 80 4.30 3.70 -20.56
C ASP A 80 3.39 4.76 -21.22
N VAL A 81 2.18 4.88 -20.73
CA VAL A 81 1.23 5.92 -21.13
C VAL A 81 0.77 6.68 -19.90
N GLN A 82 0.60 7.99 -20.04
CA GLN A 82 0.17 8.86 -18.95
C GLN A 82 -1.11 9.60 -19.30
N TRP A 83 -2.14 9.40 -18.50
CA TRP A 83 -3.37 10.16 -18.48
C TRP A 83 -3.16 11.49 -17.76
N GLY A 84 -3.31 12.59 -18.46
CA GLY A 84 -3.06 13.94 -17.93
C GLY A 84 -1.63 14.42 -18.24
N ASN A 85 -1.19 15.47 -17.60
CA ASN A 85 -1.66 16.20 -16.41
C ASN A 85 -2.98 16.97 -16.67
N TYR A 86 -4.02 16.68 -15.92
CA TYR A 86 -5.28 17.42 -16.01
C TYR A 86 -5.29 18.53 -14.96
N TYR A 87 -5.07 19.76 -15.41
CA TYR A 87 -5.02 20.91 -14.54
C TYR A 87 -6.41 21.42 -14.17
N THR A 88 -6.52 21.93 -12.95
CA THR A 88 -7.73 22.61 -12.46
C THR A 88 -7.36 23.86 -11.65
N SER A 89 -8.26 24.83 -11.63
CA SER A 89 -8.19 25.99 -10.74
C SER A 89 -8.87 25.75 -9.39
N ILE A 90 -9.45 24.58 -9.17
CA ILE A 90 -10.01 24.19 -7.88
C ILE A 90 -8.84 23.79 -7.00
N THR A 91 -8.51 24.58 -6.01
CA THR A 91 -7.24 24.45 -5.25
C THR A 91 -7.42 24.46 -3.73
N ASN A 92 -8.65 24.54 -3.23
CA ASN A 92 -8.88 24.69 -1.79
C ASN A 92 -8.50 23.42 -1.00
N ILE A 93 -8.93 22.24 -1.47
CA ILE A 93 -8.65 20.96 -0.83
C ILE A 93 -8.18 19.96 -1.88
N LEU A 94 -7.05 19.32 -1.62
CA LEU A 94 -6.47 18.30 -2.46
C LEU A 94 -6.59 16.93 -1.82
N GLY A 95 -7.16 15.98 -2.55
CA GLY A 95 -7.16 14.57 -2.23
C GLY A 95 -6.12 13.85 -3.09
N GLU A 96 -4.90 13.81 -2.62
CA GLU A 96 -3.74 13.32 -3.36
C GLU A 96 -3.78 11.82 -3.66
N ILE A 97 -4.46 11.05 -2.81
CA ILE A 97 -4.60 9.60 -2.98
C ILE A 97 -5.77 9.26 -3.91
N ILE A 98 -6.91 9.91 -3.68
CA ILE A 98 -8.12 9.65 -4.48
C ILE A 98 -8.15 10.38 -5.82
N GLY A 99 -7.12 11.17 -6.13
CA GLY A 99 -7.07 11.94 -7.37
C GLY A 99 -8.19 12.98 -7.49
N ALA A 100 -8.44 13.76 -6.43
CA ALA A 100 -9.51 14.74 -6.39
C ALA A 100 -9.05 16.13 -5.96
N ALA A 101 -9.68 17.15 -6.51
CA ALA A 101 -9.57 18.53 -6.06
C ALA A 101 -10.96 19.08 -5.77
N ARG A 102 -11.13 19.82 -4.67
CA ARG A 102 -12.42 20.39 -4.31
C ARG A 102 -12.30 21.77 -3.67
N ASP A 103 -13.36 22.52 -3.75
CA ASP A 103 -13.52 23.79 -3.06
C ASP A 103 -14.84 23.77 -2.27
N THR A 104 -14.76 23.98 -0.98
CA THR A 104 -15.90 23.98 -0.06
C THR A 104 -16.46 25.36 0.21
N SER A 105 -15.93 26.41 -0.47
CA SER A 105 -16.43 27.76 -0.32
C SER A 105 -17.87 27.89 -0.83
N ALA A 106 -18.64 28.78 -0.22
CA ALA A 106 -20.02 29.02 -0.62
C ALA A 106 -20.16 29.54 -2.07
N THR A 107 -19.09 30.07 -2.64
CA THR A 107 -19.06 30.64 -4.00
C THR A 107 -18.72 29.63 -5.07
N VAL A 108 -17.94 28.62 -4.76
CA VAL A 108 -17.47 27.60 -5.71
C VAL A 108 -18.18 26.27 -5.45
N ASN A 109 -18.04 25.71 -4.26
CA ASN A 109 -18.66 24.43 -3.84
C ASN A 109 -18.67 23.38 -4.95
N TYR A 110 -17.50 23.02 -5.47
CA TYR A 110 -17.35 22.09 -6.58
C TYR A 110 -16.20 21.12 -6.33
N ALA A 111 -16.31 19.92 -6.87
CA ALA A 111 -15.23 18.94 -6.87
C ALA A 111 -15.05 18.32 -8.25
N ILE A 112 -13.81 18.00 -8.59
CA ILE A 112 -13.44 17.24 -9.77
C ILE A 112 -12.42 16.19 -9.42
N GLY A 113 -12.33 15.15 -10.25
CA GLY A 113 -11.31 14.14 -10.04
C GLY A 113 -11.17 13.16 -11.19
N VAL A 114 -10.21 12.31 -11.03
CA VAL A 114 -9.90 11.18 -11.92
C VAL A 114 -9.74 9.94 -11.05
N LEU A 115 -10.29 8.84 -11.52
CA LEU A 115 -10.17 7.54 -10.86
C LEU A 115 -9.66 6.51 -11.83
N ALA A 116 -8.65 5.73 -11.45
CA ALA A 116 -8.18 4.59 -12.23
C ALA A 116 -9.20 3.44 -12.16
N LEU A 117 -9.46 2.79 -13.29
CA LEU A 117 -10.50 1.74 -13.41
C LEU A 117 -9.94 0.33 -13.59
N ASP A 118 -8.63 0.18 -13.63
CA ASP A 118 -7.94 -1.10 -13.73
C ASP A 118 -6.69 -1.12 -12.84
N ASP A 119 -6.12 -2.30 -12.61
CA ASP A 119 -5.01 -2.45 -11.68
C ASP A 119 -3.69 -1.91 -12.23
N ASN A 120 -3.51 -1.93 -13.55
CA ASN A 120 -2.30 -1.44 -14.20
C ASN A 120 -2.27 0.08 -14.39
N THR A 121 -3.40 0.76 -14.20
CA THR A 121 -3.48 2.22 -14.19
C THR A 121 -3.34 2.69 -12.74
N ILE A 122 -2.24 3.37 -12.44
CA ILE A 122 -1.84 3.79 -11.09
C ILE A 122 -1.51 5.29 -11.06
N GLY A 123 -1.65 5.91 -9.90
CA GLY A 123 -1.36 7.33 -9.72
C GLY A 123 0.11 7.65 -9.96
N GLY A 124 0.38 8.85 -10.45
CA GLY A 124 1.70 9.39 -10.66
C GLY A 124 2.15 9.47 -12.11
N GLU A 125 3.35 10.00 -12.27
CA GLU A 125 4.00 10.17 -13.58
C GLU A 125 4.75 8.90 -14.00
N SER A 126 4.80 8.66 -15.31
CA SER A 126 5.50 7.50 -15.90
C SER A 126 6.98 7.40 -15.51
N ARG A 127 7.66 8.52 -15.35
CA ARG A 127 9.07 8.59 -14.98
C ARG A 127 9.34 8.33 -13.50
N TYR A 128 8.34 8.52 -12.64
CA TYR A 128 8.44 8.22 -11.22
C TYR A 128 7.88 6.84 -10.97
N THR A 129 8.72 5.96 -10.48
CA THR A 129 8.29 4.59 -10.24
C THR A 129 7.70 4.47 -8.84
N SER A 130 6.38 4.52 -8.73
CA SER A 130 5.68 3.95 -7.58
C SER A 130 5.98 2.45 -7.37
N GLU A 131 6.91 1.92 -8.14
CA GLU A 131 7.25 0.52 -8.21
C GLU A 131 8.41 0.11 -7.30
N THR A 132 9.20 1.06 -6.81
CA THR A 132 10.32 0.79 -5.90
C THR A 132 9.93 0.87 -4.43
N GLY A 133 8.75 1.35 -4.14
CA GLY A 133 8.24 1.48 -2.78
C GLY A 133 6.85 2.09 -2.76
N PRO A 134 6.21 2.21 -1.61
CA PRO A 134 5.00 2.97 -1.49
C PRO A 134 5.30 4.40 -1.94
N SER A 135 4.62 4.83 -2.97
CA SER A 135 4.68 6.21 -3.39
C SER A 135 4.03 7.07 -2.31
N GLY A 136 4.83 7.78 -1.62
CA GLY A 136 4.35 8.66 -0.59
C GLY A 136 4.44 8.03 0.79
N TYR A 137 5.40 8.46 1.51
CA TYR A 137 5.45 8.41 2.94
C TYR A 137 4.58 9.54 3.49
N ILE A 138 3.72 9.25 4.45
CA ILE A 138 3.24 10.35 5.27
C ILE A 138 4.40 10.83 6.11
N ALA A 139 5.08 11.78 5.59
CA ALA A 139 5.78 12.63 6.49
C ALA A 139 4.69 13.45 7.18
N HIS A 140 4.57 13.34 8.44
CA HIS A 140 3.86 14.30 9.23
C HIS A 140 4.36 15.69 8.90
N SER A 141 3.50 16.66 9.02
CA SER A 141 3.91 18.03 9.17
C SER A 141 5.22 18.05 9.95
N PRO A 142 6.38 18.38 9.36
CA PRO A 142 7.64 18.32 10.08
C PRO A 142 7.45 19.10 11.37
N ASP A 143 7.82 18.48 12.46
CA ASP A 143 7.90 19.19 13.72
C ASP A 143 8.65 20.52 13.44
N PRO A 144 8.02 21.67 13.62
CA PRO A 144 8.65 22.94 13.28
C PRO A 144 9.95 23.20 14.07
N VAL A 145 10.21 22.40 15.09
CA VAL A 145 11.45 22.46 15.87
C VAL A 145 12.57 21.67 15.21
N SER A 146 12.29 20.45 14.75
CA SER A 146 13.29 19.59 14.11
C SER A 146 13.42 19.81 12.61
N HIS A 147 12.34 20.29 11.96
CA HIS A 147 12.31 20.57 10.53
C HIS A 147 11.68 21.94 10.28
N PRO A 148 12.42 23.02 10.52
CA PRO A 148 11.88 24.36 10.34
C PRO A 148 11.54 24.60 8.86
N LEU A 149 10.33 25.07 8.62
CA LEU A 149 9.92 25.49 7.27
C LEU A 149 10.83 26.62 6.77
N PRO A 150 11.13 26.67 5.47
CA PRO A 150 11.75 27.85 4.88
C PRO A 150 10.91 29.09 5.20
N ILE A 151 11.49 30.08 5.84
CA ILE A 151 10.79 31.32 6.24
C ILE A 151 10.26 32.14 5.05
N THR A 152 10.74 31.85 3.86
CA THR A 152 10.30 32.45 2.59
C THR A 152 9.15 31.72 1.93
N LEU A 153 8.72 30.58 2.48
CA LEU A 153 7.66 29.77 1.89
C LEU A 153 6.31 30.48 2.03
N GLN A 154 5.70 30.80 0.90
CA GLN A 154 4.37 31.42 0.85
C GLN A 154 3.26 30.36 0.82
N GLU A 155 2.06 30.75 1.20
CA GLU A 155 0.89 29.91 1.10
C GLU A 155 0.69 29.42 -0.34
N GLY A 156 0.47 28.11 -0.50
CA GLY A 156 0.32 27.45 -1.80
C GLY A 156 1.62 27.07 -2.49
N GLN A 157 2.78 27.53 -2.00
CA GLN A 157 4.05 27.10 -2.55
C GLN A 157 4.37 25.66 -2.17
N GLN A 158 4.84 24.93 -3.15
CA GLN A 158 5.41 23.62 -2.98
C GLN A 158 6.90 23.72 -2.65
N PHE A 159 7.38 22.88 -1.78
CA PHE A 159 8.81 22.66 -1.57
C PHE A 159 9.07 21.14 -1.41
N THR A 160 10.31 20.76 -1.64
CA THR A 160 10.72 19.36 -1.52
C THR A 160 11.66 19.18 -0.34
N MET A 161 11.49 18.08 0.37
CA MET A 161 12.43 17.61 1.37
C MET A 161 13.08 16.33 0.85
N GLY A 162 14.40 16.24 1.03
CA GLY A 162 15.21 15.15 0.50
C GLY A 162 16.36 15.73 -0.30
N GLY A 163 16.11 16.43 -1.38
CA GLY A 163 17.10 17.18 -2.14
C GLY A 163 17.82 16.37 -3.21
N ASP A 164 17.27 15.23 -3.58
CA ASP A 164 17.85 14.29 -4.54
C ASP A 164 17.06 14.16 -5.85
N GLY A 165 15.86 14.73 -5.89
CA GLY A 165 15.03 14.78 -7.08
C GLY A 165 14.30 13.49 -7.43
N ILE A 166 14.46 12.43 -6.65
CA ILE A 166 13.85 11.11 -6.91
C ILE A 166 12.91 10.70 -5.78
N ASN A 167 13.30 10.95 -4.55
CA ASN A 167 12.50 10.66 -3.35
C ASN A 167 12.00 11.93 -2.68
N ASP A 168 11.93 13.01 -3.43
CA ASP A 168 11.44 14.27 -2.92
C ASP A 168 9.97 14.13 -2.52
N VAL A 169 9.70 14.27 -1.25
CA VAL A 169 8.34 14.43 -0.77
C VAL A 169 7.91 15.86 -0.97
N ALA A 170 6.90 16.04 -1.79
CA ALA A 170 6.37 17.37 -2.08
C ALA A 170 5.45 17.84 -0.96
N PHE A 171 5.76 19.03 -0.46
CA PHE A 171 4.95 19.73 0.53
C PHE A 171 4.39 20.99 -0.08
N TYR A 172 3.26 21.44 0.40
CA TYR A 172 2.80 22.78 0.10
C TYR A 172 2.25 23.48 1.34
N ASN A 173 2.47 24.77 1.40
CA ASN A 173 2.03 25.60 2.50
C ASN A 173 0.52 25.89 2.39
N ARG A 174 -0.19 25.76 3.49
CA ARG A 174 -1.57 26.17 3.65
C ARG A 174 -1.72 27.10 4.84
N LYS A 175 -2.69 28.02 4.72
CA LYS A 175 -2.98 29.01 5.75
C LYS A 175 -3.34 28.40 7.11
N GLU A 176 -4.00 27.26 7.12
CA GLU A 176 -4.51 26.62 8.33
C GLU A 176 -3.62 25.49 8.86
N SER A 177 -2.70 25.01 8.03
CA SER A 177 -1.66 24.06 8.41
C SER A 177 -0.46 24.38 7.55
N TYR A 178 0.61 24.84 8.14
CA TYR A 178 1.76 25.43 7.46
C TYR A 178 2.27 24.68 6.25
N PHE A 179 2.03 23.37 6.18
CA PHE A 179 2.28 22.58 5.00
C PHE A 179 1.53 21.28 5.12
N ARG A 180 1.40 20.62 4.01
CA ARG A 180 0.82 19.34 3.89
C ARG A 180 1.65 18.45 3.00
N ILE A 181 1.79 17.22 3.40
CA ILE A 181 2.47 16.23 2.61
C ILE A 181 1.52 15.63 1.62
N LEU A 182 1.97 15.58 0.40
CA LEU A 182 1.30 14.83 -0.64
C LEU A 182 1.64 13.36 -0.44
N TYR A 183 0.67 12.63 0.02
CA TYR A 183 0.85 11.20 0.29
C TYR A 183 0.54 10.32 -0.91
N GLY A 184 -0.15 10.77 -1.81
CA GLY A 184 -0.45 10.04 -3.02
C GLY A 184 0.27 10.62 -4.20
N THR A 185 0.17 9.93 -5.29
CA THR A 185 0.76 10.31 -6.56
C THR A 185 -0.26 10.67 -7.61
N SER A 186 -1.56 10.66 -7.25
CA SER A 186 -2.63 10.90 -8.21
C SER A 186 -2.90 12.38 -8.45
N ALA A 187 -2.83 13.21 -7.40
CA ALA A 187 -3.05 14.65 -7.51
C ALA A 187 -1.93 15.44 -6.83
N PHE A 188 -1.50 16.54 -7.46
CA PHE A 188 -0.36 17.36 -7.06
C PHE A 188 -0.67 18.84 -7.11
N VAL A 189 0.10 19.61 -6.36
CA VAL A 189 0.19 21.06 -6.48
C VAL A 189 1.51 21.42 -7.13
N ASP A 190 1.49 22.12 -8.25
CA ASP A 190 2.72 22.60 -8.89
C ASP A 190 3.29 23.84 -8.18
N ALA A 191 4.50 24.24 -8.59
CA ALA A 191 5.19 25.39 -8.02
C ALA A 191 4.43 26.72 -8.15
N SER A 192 3.42 26.80 -9.01
CA SER A 192 2.53 27.96 -9.18
C SER A 192 1.25 27.87 -8.36
N GLY A 193 1.10 26.84 -7.53
CA GLY A 193 -0.07 26.62 -6.69
C GLY A 193 -1.28 26.00 -7.43
N ARG A 194 -1.07 25.47 -8.65
CA ARG A 194 -2.15 24.84 -9.42
C ARG A 194 -2.19 23.35 -9.16
N ILE A 195 -3.39 22.80 -9.05
CA ILE A 195 -3.59 21.37 -8.93
C ILE A 195 -3.63 20.72 -10.30
N HIS A 196 -2.94 19.60 -10.44
CA HIS A 196 -3.06 18.70 -11.58
C HIS A 196 -3.20 17.25 -11.12
N ILE A 197 -3.90 16.47 -11.94
CA ILE A 197 -4.19 15.05 -11.66
C ILE A 197 -3.66 14.23 -12.83
N HIS A 198 -2.96 13.14 -12.54
CA HIS A 198 -2.43 12.25 -13.54
C HIS A 198 -2.35 10.80 -13.06
N TYR A 199 -2.44 9.89 -14.00
CA TYR A 199 -2.27 8.46 -13.82
C TYR A 199 -1.41 7.93 -14.95
N HIS A 200 -0.73 6.82 -14.72
CA HIS A 200 0.05 6.16 -15.76
C HIS A 200 -0.23 4.65 -15.81
N SER A 201 0.10 4.03 -16.92
CA SER A 201 -0.03 2.59 -17.13
C SER A 201 1.14 2.07 -17.96
N ARG A 202 1.71 0.96 -17.52
CA ARG A 202 2.98 0.46 -18.00
C ARG A 202 2.84 -0.81 -18.85
N ASP A 203 3.73 -0.99 -19.82
CA ASP A 203 3.93 -2.30 -20.47
C ASP A 203 4.74 -3.21 -19.54
N ARG A 204 4.06 -4.15 -18.90
CA ARG A 204 4.67 -5.08 -17.95
C ARG A 204 5.11 -6.40 -18.57
N ARG A 205 4.99 -6.57 -19.88
CA ARG A 205 5.37 -7.80 -20.58
C ARG A 205 6.87 -7.99 -20.69
N LYS A 206 7.64 -6.98 -20.35
CA LYS A 206 9.11 -7.02 -20.34
C LYS A 206 9.63 -6.85 -18.93
N GLY A 207 10.53 -7.73 -18.55
CA GLY A 207 11.31 -7.55 -17.33
C GLY A 207 12.16 -6.28 -17.40
N LYS A 208 12.45 -5.71 -16.25
CA LYS A 208 13.12 -4.43 -16.16
C LYS A 208 13.97 -4.34 -14.91
N MET A 209 15.16 -3.71 -15.05
CA MET A 209 15.91 -3.27 -13.89
C MET A 209 15.31 -1.98 -13.35
N ILE A 210 14.90 -1.99 -12.09
CA ILE A 210 14.48 -0.81 -11.36
C ILE A 210 15.67 -0.34 -10.55
N TYR A 211 15.91 0.96 -10.57
CA TYR A 211 17.00 1.59 -9.83
C TYR A 211 16.47 2.69 -8.93
N SER A 212 16.77 2.57 -7.65
CA SER A 212 16.57 3.63 -6.67
C SER A 212 17.93 4.08 -6.18
N PRO A 213 18.43 5.25 -6.59
CA PRO A 213 19.78 5.72 -6.23
C PRO A 213 19.93 6.01 -4.74
N GLU A 214 18.86 6.23 -4.04
CA GLU A 214 18.83 6.71 -2.66
C GLU A 214 18.16 5.75 -1.69
N GLY A 215 17.92 4.54 -2.18
CA GLY A 215 17.17 3.56 -1.42
C GLY A 215 15.68 3.91 -1.34
N ASN A 216 14.99 3.29 -0.41
CA ASN A 216 13.58 3.56 -0.16
C ASN A 216 13.45 4.44 1.10
N PRO A 217 12.99 5.69 1.00
CA PRO A 217 12.90 6.59 2.15
C PRO A 217 11.96 6.08 3.24
N ILE A 218 11.00 5.25 2.89
CA ILE A 218 10.09 4.62 3.86
C ILE A 218 10.84 3.66 4.77
N PHE A 219 11.84 2.99 4.23
CA PHE A 219 12.61 2.01 4.99
C PHE A 219 13.90 2.58 5.57
N GLN A 220 14.05 3.91 5.56
CA GLN A 220 15.26 4.60 6.03
C GLN A 220 16.55 4.01 5.45
N ASN A 221 16.42 3.36 4.30
CA ASN A 221 17.51 2.76 3.57
C ASN A 221 18.03 3.76 2.53
N ASN A 222 19.11 4.45 2.86
CA ASN A 222 19.75 5.43 1.99
C ASN A 222 20.75 4.79 1.02
N GLU A 223 20.80 3.47 0.94
CA GLU A 223 21.69 2.75 0.03
C GLU A 223 21.03 2.56 -1.34
N PRO A 224 21.77 2.75 -2.42
CA PRO A 224 21.28 2.47 -3.76
C PRO A 224 20.79 1.03 -3.90
N ASN A 225 19.63 0.85 -4.49
CA ASN A 225 19.05 -0.45 -4.74
C ASN A 225 18.77 -0.67 -6.22
N HIS A 226 19.13 -1.85 -6.69
CA HIS A 226 18.76 -2.34 -8.01
C HIS A 226 17.91 -3.59 -7.83
N MET A 227 16.79 -3.64 -8.50
CA MET A 227 15.88 -4.77 -8.45
C MET A 227 15.49 -5.19 -9.87
N MET A 228 15.70 -6.46 -10.18
CA MET A 228 15.21 -7.03 -11.43
C MET A 228 13.72 -7.35 -11.28
N ARG A 229 12.87 -6.50 -11.84
CA ARG A 229 11.44 -6.80 -11.93
C ARG A 229 11.19 -7.82 -13.04
N GLN A 230 10.46 -8.87 -12.71
CA GLN A 230 10.06 -9.89 -13.66
C GLN A 230 9.04 -9.33 -14.68
N ASP A 231 8.90 -9.98 -15.82
CA ASP A 231 7.81 -9.71 -16.74
C ASP A 231 6.46 -10.25 -16.19
N VAL A 232 5.38 -9.62 -16.64
CA VAL A 232 4.01 -10.07 -16.35
C VAL A 232 3.33 -10.33 -17.69
N PRO A 233 3.28 -11.58 -18.14
CA PRO A 233 2.72 -11.93 -19.43
C PRO A 233 1.27 -11.44 -19.58
N GLY A 234 0.97 -10.84 -20.72
CA GLY A 234 -0.37 -10.37 -21.05
C GLY A 234 -0.77 -9.02 -20.41
N VAL A 235 0.05 -8.42 -19.59
CA VAL A 235 -0.24 -7.11 -18.96
C VAL A 235 0.53 -6.01 -19.65
N ASP A 236 -0.17 -5.11 -20.32
CA ASP A 236 0.39 -3.89 -20.89
C ASP A 236 -0.57 -2.69 -20.70
N PHE A 237 -0.23 -1.55 -21.26
CA PHE A 237 -1.04 -0.34 -21.14
C PHE A 237 -2.30 -0.35 -22.03
N ILE A 238 -2.47 -1.31 -22.94
CA ILE A 238 -3.70 -1.43 -23.72
C ILE A 238 -4.82 -1.91 -22.80
N GLY A 239 -5.92 -1.18 -22.80
CA GLY A 239 -7.00 -1.40 -21.85
C GLY A 239 -6.97 -0.48 -20.63
N SER A 240 -5.85 0.25 -20.44
CA SER A 240 -5.77 1.30 -19.41
C SER A 240 -6.97 2.23 -19.49
N SER A 241 -7.60 2.47 -18.34
CA SER A 241 -8.85 3.19 -18.29
C SER A 241 -9.00 4.06 -17.05
N ILE A 242 -9.64 5.20 -17.24
CA ILE A 242 -9.91 6.18 -16.19
C ILE A 242 -11.36 6.66 -16.24
N ALA A 243 -11.87 7.08 -15.10
CA ALA A 243 -13.10 7.86 -14.98
C ALA A 243 -12.76 9.32 -14.70
N LEU A 244 -13.20 10.22 -15.58
CA LEU A 244 -13.23 11.66 -15.32
C LEU A 244 -14.58 12.01 -14.71
N TRP A 245 -14.58 12.68 -13.58
CA TRP A 245 -15.82 13.01 -12.88
C TRP A 245 -15.81 14.42 -12.29
N GLY A 246 -17.00 14.94 -12.03
CA GLY A 246 -17.22 16.19 -11.35
C GLY A 246 -18.46 16.11 -10.47
N SER A 247 -18.48 16.86 -9.37
CA SER A 247 -19.61 16.99 -8.47
C SER A 247 -19.92 18.46 -8.22
N PRO A 248 -21.18 18.89 -8.39
CA PRO A 248 -21.60 20.25 -8.08
C PRO A 248 -21.68 20.51 -6.56
N ASP A 249 -21.42 19.49 -5.75
CA ASP A 249 -21.30 19.56 -4.31
C ASP A 249 -20.00 18.90 -3.87
N SER A 250 -19.10 19.69 -3.33
CA SER A 250 -17.77 19.25 -2.90
C SER A 250 -17.80 18.32 -1.68
N ILE A 251 -18.92 18.25 -0.96
CA ILE A 251 -19.11 17.35 0.18
C ILE A 251 -19.70 16.02 -0.29
N ALA A 252 -20.65 16.06 -1.22
CA ALA A 252 -21.35 14.88 -1.73
C ALA A 252 -20.58 14.12 -2.83
N LEU A 253 -19.32 14.47 -3.09
CA LEU A 253 -18.52 13.82 -4.15
C LEU A 253 -18.42 12.28 -3.98
N MET A 254 -18.54 11.77 -2.75
CA MET A 254 -18.49 10.33 -2.49
C MET A 254 -19.64 9.56 -3.16
N ASP A 255 -20.78 10.18 -3.39
CA ASP A 255 -21.87 9.56 -4.15
C ASP A 255 -21.49 9.34 -5.63
N VAL A 256 -20.69 10.25 -6.19
CA VAL A 256 -20.15 10.10 -7.55
C VAL A 256 -19.11 8.97 -7.59
N ILE A 257 -18.14 8.99 -6.66
CA ILE A 257 -17.06 7.98 -6.59
C ILE A 257 -17.66 6.59 -6.33
N GLN A 258 -18.62 6.47 -5.41
CA GLN A 258 -19.30 5.21 -5.14
C GLN A 258 -20.02 4.66 -6.38
N THR A 259 -20.63 5.55 -7.16
CA THR A 259 -21.27 5.17 -8.44
C THR A 259 -20.23 4.57 -9.39
N ILE A 260 -19.07 5.23 -9.55
CA ILE A 260 -17.97 4.73 -10.39
C ILE A 260 -17.49 3.36 -9.90
N VAL A 261 -17.18 3.24 -8.61
CA VAL A 261 -16.67 2.00 -8.02
C VAL A 261 -17.62 0.83 -8.27
N ARG A 262 -18.93 1.05 -8.12
CA ARG A 262 -19.95 0.01 -8.34
C ARG A 262 -20.19 -0.33 -9.82
N GLU A 263 -20.31 0.68 -10.67
CA GLU A 263 -20.59 0.48 -12.09
C GLU A 263 -19.41 -0.16 -12.82
N GLU A 264 -18.18 0.15 -12.42
CA GLU A 264 -16.96 -0.42 -13.00
C GLU A 264 -16.51 -1.72 -12.33
N GLY A 265 -17.22 -2.18 -11.29
CA GLY A 265 -16.93 -3.43 -10.61
C GLY A 265 -15.60 -3.44 -9.84
N LEU A 266 -15.18 -2.26 -9.37
CA LEU A 266 -13.97 -2.18 -8.55
C LEU A 266 -14.23 -2.86 -7.20
N PRO A 267 -13.33 -3.71 -6.69
CA PRO A 267 -13.51 -4.34 -5.39
C PRO A 267 -13.49 -3.31 -4.25
N TYR A 268 -14.30 -3.52 -3.25
CA TYR A 268 -14.34 -2.66 -2.06
C TYR A 268 -14.88 -3.41 -0.83
N PRO A 269 -14.43 -3.04 0.38
CA PRO A 269 -14.95 -3.61 1.62
C PRO A 269 -16.35 -3.11 1.92
N THR A 270 -17.18 -4.00 2.49
CA THR A 270 -18.55 -3.68 2.87
C THR A 270 -18.80 -3.89 4.35
N PHE A 271 -19.81 -3.21 4.85
CA PHE A 271 -20.43 -3.45 6.13
C PHE A 271 -21.95 -3.47 5.97
N ASN A 272 -22.56 -4.60 6.29
CA ASN A 272 -23.99 -4.83 6.06
C ASN A 272 -24.38 -4.58 4.58
N GLY A 273 -23.54 -4.99 3.65
CA GLY A 273 -23.75 -4.83 2.21
C GLY A 273 -23.55 -3.43 1.64
N LYS A 274 -23.19 -2.45 2.46
CA LYS A 274 -22.84 -1.09 2.02
C LYS A 274 -21.33 -0.90 2.04
N TRP A 275 -20.83 -0.08 1.13
CA TRP A 275 -19.41 0.30 1.15
C TRP A 275 -19.06 1.00 2.47
N VAL A 276 -17.92 0.66 3.06
CA VAL A 276 -17.48 1.26 4.33
C VAL A 276 -17.24 2.77 4.25
N LYS A 277 -17.01 3.31 3.06
CA LYS A 277 -16.85 4.75 2.80
C LYS A 277 -18.16 5.45 2.36
N ASP A 278 -19.28 4.73 2.29
CA ASP A 278 -20.59 5.36 2.08
C ASP A 278 -20.91 6.27 3.27
N PRO A 279 -21.22 7.54 3.05
CA PRO A 279 -21.49 8.50 4.15
C PRO A 279 -22.63 8.08 5.08
N THR A 280 -23.49 7.15 4.65
CA THR A 280 -24.58 6.59 5.45
C THR A 280 -24.19 5.32 6.19
N THR A 281 -22.96 4.85 6.02
CA THR A 281 -22.45 3.66 6.72
C THR A 281 -21.83 4.09 8.04
N PHE A 282 -22.39 3.61 9.13
CA PHE A 282 -21.76 3.66 10.42
C PHE A 282 -20.97 2.36 10.61
N MET A 283 -19.64 2.44 10.57
CA MET A 283 -18.75 1.30 10.76
C MET A 283 -18.21 1.32 12.19
N PRO A 284 -18.80 0.53 13.10
CA PRO A 284 -18.43 0.55 14.52
C PRO A 284 -17.23 -0.35 14.79
N ASP A 285 -16.20 -0.30 13.95
CA ASP A 285 -14.99 -1.11 14.11
C ASP A 285 -14.07 -0.46 15.15
N LEU A 286 -14.54 -0.43 16.39
CA LEU A 286 -13.70 -0.22 17.55
C LEU A 286 -13.07 -1.55 17.96
N PHE A 287 -11.82 -1.46 18.37
CA PHE A 287 -11.00 -2.63 18.65
C PHE A 287 -10.69 -2.73 20.13
N ILE A 288 -10.71 -3.95 20.63
CA ILE A 288 -10.23 -4.27 21.96
C ILE A 288 -9.27 -5.47 21.87
N THR A 289 -8.19 -5.39 22.59
CA THR A 289 -7.24 -6.49 22.77
C THR A 289 -6.94 -6.68 24.23
N GLY A 290 -6.46 -7.85 24.63
CA GLY A 290 -6.08 -8.13 26.02
C GLY A 290 -6.20 -9.61 26.38
N SER A 291 -5.97 -9.90 27.65
CA SER A 291 -6.08 -11.24 28.22
C SER A 291 -6.42 -11.16 29.72
N PRO A 292 -7.11 -12.15 30.31
CA PRO A 292 -7.61 -13.36 29.67
C PRO A 292 -8.83 -13.09 28.77
N TYR A 293 -9.00 -13.91 27.76
CA TYR A 293 -10.04 -13.74 26.75
C TYR A 293 -11.47 -13.88 27.31
N ASP A 294 -11.65 -14.59 28.40
CA ASP A 294 -12.95 -14.75 29.08
C ASP A 294 -13.62 -13.41 29.43
N SER A 295 -12.83 -12.44 29.85
CA SER A 295 -13.32 -11.13 30.27
C SER A 295 -13.44 -10.17 29.10
N ILE A 296 -12.59 -10.25 28.10
CA ILE A 296 -12.52 -9.29 27.00
C ILE A 296 -13.84 -9.17 26.23
N ALA A 297 -14.49 -10.28 25.93
CA ALA A 297 -15.79 -10.27 25.24
C ALA A 297 -16.87 -9.55 26.06
N SER A 298 -16.84 -9.68 27.39
CA SER A 298 -17.76 -8.98 28.29
C SER A 298 -17.53 -7.47 28.27
N TYR A 299 -16.28 -7.04 28.36
CA TYR A 299 -15.93 -5.62 28.27
C TYR A 299 -16.28 -5.03 26.90
N ALA A 300 -15.98 -5.74 25.83
CA ALA A 300 -16.32 -5.33 24.47
C ALA A 300 -17.83 -5.02 24.32
N ARG A 301 -18.67 -5.90 24.86
CA ARG A 301 -20.14 -5.69 24.85
C ARG A 301 -20.56 -4.46 25.65
N GLN A 302 -19.99 -4.27 26.83
CA GLN A 302 -20.32 -3.15 27.70
C GLN A 302 -19.89 -1.81 27.10
N MET A 303 -18.79 -1.81 26.38
CA MET A 303 -18.22 -0.62 25.75
C MET A 303 -18.74 -0.37 24.34
N GLY A 304 -19.57 -1.26 23.78
CA GLY A 304 -20.03 -1.17 22.39
C GLY A 304 -18.95 -1.47 21.35
N VAL A 305 -17.83 -2.05 21.74
CA VAL A 305 -16.75 -2.47 20.84
C VAL A 305 -17.22 -3.70 20.04
N ARG A 306 -16.88 -3.75 18.76
CA ARG A 306 -17.35 -4.82 17.85
C ARG A 306 -16.26 -5.80 17.47
N VAL A 307 -15.00 -5.40 17.45
CA VAL A 307 -13.89 -6.24 17.01
C VAL A 307 -13.00 -6.59 18.21
N ILE A 308 -12.91 -7.87 18.50
CA ILE A 308 -11.89 -8.40 19.40
C ILE A 308 -10.65 -8.67 18.56
N HIS A 309 -9.65 -7.83 18.73
CA HIS A 309 -8.43 -7.92 17.99
C HIS A 309 -7.38 -8.71 18.77
N SER A 310 -6.97 -9.84 18.25
CA SER A 310 -5.91 -10.62 18.85
C SER A 310 -4.54 -10.18 18.31
N TYR A 311 -3.81 -9.46 19.15
CA TYR A 311 -2.46 -8.95 18.86
C TYR A 311 -1.37 -9.91 19.37
N ASN A 312 -1.68 -11.18 19.49
CA ASN A 312 -0.74 -12.16 20.00
C ASN A 312 0.37 -12.45 19.01
N GLN A 313 1.59 -12.42 19.49
CA GLN A 313 2.75 -12.93 18.76
C GLN A 313 2.76 -14.47 18.75
N PRO A 314 3.24 -15.12 17.68
CA PRO A 314 3.77 -14.49 16.48
C PRO A 314 2.67 -13.89 15.60
N PHE A 315 3.00 -12.81 14.90
CA PHE A 315 2.12 -12.27 13.86
C PHE A 315 1.77 -13.33 12.83
N LEU A 316 0.57 -13.23 12.26
CA LEU A 316 0.16 -14.13 11.20
C LEU A 316 0.96 -13.85 9.94
N GLN A 317 1.84 -14.77 9.58
CA GLN A 317 2.43 -14.80 8.26
C GLN A 317 1.71 -15.86 7.42
N PRO A 318 1.61 -15.69 6.10
CA PRO A 318 0.95 -16.66 5.24
C PRO A 318 1.60 -18.04 5.39
N ASP A 319 0.85 -19.00 5.86
CA ASP A 319 1.27 -20.39 5.96
C ASP A 319 0.20 -21.29 5.34
N ARG A 320 0.44 -21.73 4.12
CA ARG A 320 -0.48 -22.58 3.36
C ARG A 320 -0.24 -24.06 3.60
N SER A 321 0.64 -24.42 4.55
CA SER A 321 0.91 -25.81 4.89
C SER A 321 -0.19 -26.40 5.76
N ASN A 322 -0.80 -27.50 5.30
CA ASN A 322 -1.77 -28.30 6.07
C ASN A 322 -2.84 -27.48 6.80
N GLY A 323 -3.28 -26.40 6.18
CA GLY A 323 -4.32 -25.61 6.76
C GLY A 323 -3.86 -24.45 7.63
N GLY A 324 -2.57 -24.21 7.72
CA GLY A 324 -2.04 -23.11 8.51
C GLY A 324 -2.59 -23.09 9.94
N PHE A 325 -2.21 -22.13 10.71
CA PHE A 325 -2.72 -22.05 12.07
C PHE A 325 -4.06 -21.28 12.20
N ILE A 326 -4.56 -20.71 11.10
CA ILE A 326 -5.82 -19.95 11.10
C ILE A 326 -6.96 -20.70 10.44
N ASP A 327 -6.72 -21.54 9.47
CA ASP A 327 -7.79 -22.08 8.63
C ASP A 327 -8.72 -23.07 9.34
N GLY A 328 -8.45 -23.35 10.62
CA GLY A 328 -9.27 -24.20 11.45
C GLY A 328 -9.25 -25.69 11.05
N ARG A 329 -8.44 -26.08 10.06
CA ARG A 329 -8.25 -27.47 9.70
C ARG A 329 -7.35 -28.20 10.70
N ASN A 330 -6.50 -27.46 11.40
CA ASN A 330 -5.68 -28.01 12.46
C ASN A 330 -6.26 -27.59 13.82
N GLU A 331 -7.27 -28.31 14.28
CA GLU A 331 -7.92 -28.09 15.59
C GLU A 331 -6.98 -28.29 16.77
N GLU A 332 -5.82 -28.88 16.55
CA GLU A 332 -4.79 -29.05 17.59
C GLU A 332 -4.16 -27.71 17.97
N ARG A 333 -4.21 -26.70 17.10
CA ARG A 333 -3.71 -25.34 17.40
C ARG A 333 -4.80 -24.50 18.05
N LYS A 334 -4.73 -24.40 19.37
CA LYS A 334 -5.65 -23.63 20.21
C LYS A 334 -4.92 -22.45 20.87
N PRO A 335 -4.70 -21.34 20.13
CA PRO A 335 -3.87 -20.24 20.62
C PRO A 335 -4.58 -19.34 21.63
N PHE A 336 -5.88 -19.51 21.83
CA PHE A 336 -6.65 -18.68 22.75
C PHE A 336 -6.89 -19.41 24.06
N HIS A 337 -6.21 -18.94 25.10
CA HIS A 337 -6.28 -19.52 26.44
C HIS A 337 -7.46 -18.96 27.22
N PHE A 338 -8.39 -19.82 27.62
CA PHE A 338 -9.54 -19.50 28.47
C PHE A 338 -9.48 -20.30 29.76
N THR A 339 -10.12 -19.82 30.82
CA THR A 339 -10.25 -20.57 32.07
C THR A 339 -11.00 -21.89 31.89
N SER A 340 -11.88 -21.95 30.90
CA SER A 340 -12.64 -23.15 30.55
C SER A 340 -11.88 -24.12 29.64
N GLY A 341 -10.70 -23.78 29.17
CA GLY A 341 -9.87 -24.53 28.22
C GLY A 341 -9.57 -23.75 26.93
N ASP A 342 -8.51 -24.14 26.26
CA ASP A 342 -8.02 -23.43 25.08
C ASP A 342 -8.95 -23.58 23.87
N LEU A 343 -9.11 -22.51 23.09
CA LEU A 343 -9.93 -22.46 21.89
C LEU A 343 -9.09 -22.26 20.63
N SER A 344 -9.55 -22.88 19.54
CA SER A 344 -9.10 -22.60 18.20
C SER A 344 -9.67 -21.27 17.69
N HIS A 345 -9.18 -20.78 16.55
CA HIS A 345 -9.74 -19.56 15.93
C HIS A 345 -11.22 -19.72 15.61
N ARG A 346 -11.63 -20.87 15.09
CA ARG A 346 -13.03 -21.15 14.77
C ARG A 346 -13.91 -21.16 16.02
N GLU A 347 -13.51 -21.90 17.04
CA GLU A 347 -14.26 -21.98 18.30
C GLU A 347 -14.42 -20.59 18.93
N TYR A 348 -13.35 -19.77 18.92
CA TYR A 348 -13.41 -18.41 19.46
C TYR A 348 -14.27 -17.49 18.59
N ALA A 349 -14.12 -17.52 17.27
CA ALA A 349 -14.95 -16.72 16.37
C ALA A 349 -16.45 -17.06 16.51
N GLU A 350 -16.80 -18.37 16.63
CA GLU A 350 -18.17 -18.81 16.88
C GLU A 350 -18.71 -18.36 18.24
N LEU A 351 -17.85 -18.36 19.26
CA LEU A 351 -18.20 -17.81 20.57
C LEU A 351 -18.54 -16.33 20.48
N LEU A 352 -17.67 -15.55 19.87
CA LEU A 352 -17.84 -14.09 19.73
C LEU A 352 -19.06 -13.74 18.88
N LYS A 353 -19.32 -14.50 17.83
CA LYS A 353 -20.47 -14.28 16.94
C LYS A 353 -21.81 -14.35 17.67
N LYS A 354 -21.93 -15.17 18.72
CA LYS A 354 -23.15 -15.23 19.56
C LYS A 354 -23.47 -13.90 20.21
N ASP A 355 -22.45 -13.11 20.47
CA ASP A 355 -22.53 -11.80 21.07
C ASP A 355 -22.51 -10.65 20.03
N GLY A 356 -22.53 -10.98 18.74
CA GLY A 356 -22.44 -10.02 17.66
C GLY A 356 -21.04 -9.38 17.51
N LEU A 357 -20.02 -10.03 18.06
CA LEU A 357 -18.63 -9.61 17.99
C LEU A 357 -17.90 -10.30 16.85
N ILE A 358 -16.80 -9.72 16.43
CA ILE A 358 -15.95 -10.17 15.31
C ILE A 358 -14.55 -10.46 15.83
N LEU A 359 -13.99 -11.61 15.46
CA LEU A 359 -12.59 -11.91 15.71
C LEU A 359 -11.72 -11.28 14.63
N GLY A 360 -10.74 -10.46 15.05
CA GLY A 360 -9.71 -9.88 14.21
C GLY A 360 -8.31 -10.38 14.55
N ARG A 361 -7.40 -10.34 13.57
CA ARG A 361 -5.99 -10.74 13.75
C ARG A 361 -5.05 -9.80 13.01
N THR A 362 -3.92 -9.49 13.66
CA THR A 362 -2.78 -8.88 12.98
C THR A 362 -2.07 -9.90 12.11
N CYS A 363 -1.71 -9.50 10.91
CA CYS A 363 -0.99 -10.32 9.94
C CYS A 363 0.03 -9.47 9.16
N ILE A 364 1.04 -10.16 8.62
CA ILE A 364 2.10 -9.53 7.84
C ILE A 364 1.88 -9.89 6.36
N SER A 365 0.97 -9.20 5.74
CA SER A 365 0.56 -9.30 4.32
C SER A 365 1.09 -10.52 3.55
N ASN A 366 2.13 -10.37 2.71
CA ASN A 366 2.72 -11.41 1.88
C ASN A 366 4.09 -11.92 2.38
N SER A 367 4.55 -11.52 3.57
CA SER A 367 5.82 -12.00 4.13
C SER A 367 5.74 -13.47 4.52
N MET A 368 6.54 -14.31 3.91
CA MET A 368 6.58 -15.77 4.14
C MET A 368 7.66 -16.12 5.17
N ALA A 369 7.25 -16.59 6.35
CA ALA A 369 8.19 -16.96 7.42
C ALA A 369 8.95 -18.25 7.15
N PRO A 370 10.14 -18.43 7.76
CA PRO A 370 10.79 -19.73 7.82
C PRO A 370 9.86 -20.81 8.39
N GLY A 371 9.90 -22.00 7.79
CA GLY A 371 9.05 -23.14 8.19
C GLY A 371 7.67 -23.14 7.56
N THR A 372 7.27 -22.09 6.85
CA THR A 372 6.04 -22.10 6.06
C THR A 372 6.23 -22.87 4.76
N LYS A 373 5.15 -23.41 4.21
CA LYS A 373 5.15 -24.26 3.01
C LYS A 373 5.94 -23.68 1.83
N ASP A 374 5.83 -22.36 1.62
CA ASP A 374 6.37 -21.71 0.45
C ASP A 374 7.78 -21.13 0.67
N CYS A 375 8.23 -21.08 1.93
CA CYS A 375 9.52 -20.51 2.30
C CYS A 375 10.59 -21.59 2.61
N SER A 376 10.30 -22.53 3.51
CA SER A 376 11.21 -23.60 3.91
C SER A 376 10.43 -24.76 4.57
N PRO A 377 10.98 -25.99 4.61
CA PRO A 377 12.35 -26.42 4.24
C PRO A 377 12.60 -26.60 2.74
N VAL A 378 11.57 -26.48 1.90
CA VAL A 378 11.70 -26.54 0.44
C VAL A 378 11.16 -25.23 -0.13
N PRO A 379 12.04 -24.28 -0.47
CA PRO A 379 11.61 -22.97 -0.95
C PRO A 379 10.91 -23.07 -2.31
N SER A 380 9.83 -22.31 -2.46
CA SER A 380 9.09 -22.19 -3.71
C SER A 380 9.97 -21.58 -4.82
N ASP A 381 9.70 -21.96 -6.06
CA ASP A 381 10.30 -21.31 -7.23
C ASP A 381 9.67 -19.94 -7.50
N SER A 382 8.53 -19.66 -6.87
CA SER A 382 7.79 -18.40 -6.96
C SER A 382 8.14 -17.39 -5.85
N ILE A 383 9.34 -17.49 -5.26
CA ILE A 383 9.89 -16.44 -4.40
C ILE A 383 10.40 -15.29 -5.26
N CYS A 384 10.28 -14.05 -4.79
CA CYS A 384 10.75 -12.87 -5.51
C CYS A 384 12.28 -12.88 -5.63
N ILE A 385 12.76 -12.82 -6.86
CA ILE A 385 14.18 -12.79 -7.21
C ILE A 385 14.56 -11.35 -7.54
N LEU A 386 15.52 -10.80 -6.80
CA LEU A 386 16.11 -9.50 -7.08
C LEU A 386 17.09 -9.53 -8.24
N HIS A 387 17.98 -10.53 -8.23
CA HIS A 387 19.02 -10.71 -9.25
C HIS A 387 19.34 -12.17 -9.45
N ARG A 388 19.76 -12.52 -10.65
CA ARG A 388 20.25 -13.86 -10.99
C ARG A 388 21.73 -13.82 -11.37
N ARG A 389 22.50 -14.74 -10.81
CA ARG A 389 23.90 -15.03 -11.12
C ARG A 389 24.03 -16.51 -11.42
N PHE A 390 25.22 -16.95 -11.78
CA PHE A 390 25.47 -18.35 -12.13
C PHE A 390 26.73 -18.88 -11.45
N LEU A 391 26.70 -20.15 -11.05
CA LEU A 391 27.89 -20.84 -10.54
C LEU A 391 28.96 -20.97 -11.62
N THR A 392 30.19 -20.62 -11.28
CA THR A 392 31.34 -20.79 -12.19
C THR A 392 32.10 -22.12 -12.01
N GLN A 393 31.76 -22.83 -10.93
CA GLN A 393 32.33 -24.14 -10.59
C GLN A 393 31.25 -25.04 -10.01
N ASP A 394 31.50 -26.38 -10.05
CA ASP A 394 30.66 -27.31 -9.30
C ASP A 394 30.76 -27.03 -7.79
N LEU A 395 29.71 -27.24 -7.07
CA LEU A 395 29.58 -27.02 -5.63
C LEU A 395 29.13 -28.34 -4.98
N SER A 396 29.97 -28.92 -4.11
CA SER A 396 29.55 -30.09 -3.34
C SER A 396 28.60 -29.72 -2.20
N GLU A 397 27.98 -30.71 -1.58
CA GLU A 397 27.07 -30.49 -0.43
C GLU A 397 27.78 -29.93 0.81
N THR A 398 29.11 -30.05 0.89
CA THR A 398 29.93 -29.60 2.04
C THR A 398 30.73 -28.35 1.76
N ASP A 399 30.83 -27.92 0.50
CA ASP A 399 31.61 -26.73 0.14
C ASP A 399 30.96 -25.46 0.67
N THR A 400 31.79 -24.55 1.19
CA THR A 400 31.41 -23.21 1.63
C THR A 400 32.02 -22.11 0.78
N LEU A 401 32.78 -22.45 -0.23
CA LEU A 401 33.34 -21.54 -1.23
C LEU A 401 32.44 -21.58 -2.48
N ILE A 402 31.55 -20.61 -2.61
CA ILE A 402 30.61 -20.52 -3.72
C ILE A 402 31.08 -19.48 -4.70
N TYR A 403 31.54 -19.94 -5.87
CA TYR A 403 32.07 -19.09 -6.93
C TYR A 403 31.00 -18.71 -7.93
N ILE A 404 30.92 -17.43 -8.24
CA ILE A 404 29.87 -16.81 -9.07
C ILE A 404 30.49 -16.00 -10.22
N ASP A 405 29.70 -15.79 -11.25
CA ASP A 405 30.10 -15.06 -12.46
C ASP A 405 30.23 -13.55 -12.26
N ASN A 406 29.39 -12.97 -11.39
CA ASN A 406 29.33 -11.52 -11.16
C ASN A 406 28.84 -11.20 -9.75
N PRO A 407 29.56 -10.37 -8.97
CA PRO A 407 29.15 -9.99 -7.61
C PRO A 407 28.18 -8.80 -7.54
N ALA A 408 27.91 -8.12 -8.66
CA ALA A 408 27.10 -6.89 -8.67
C ALA A 408 25.71 -7.12 -8.08
N HIS A 409 25.26 -6.18 -7.28
CA HIS A 409 23.92 -6.12 -6.65
C HIS A 409 23.58 -7.23 -5.64
N LEU A 410 24.53 -8.09 -5.30
CA LEU A 410 24.27 -9.18 -4.35
C LEU A 410 24.29 -8.74 -2.88
N GLU A 411 24.77 -7.56 -2.57
CA GLU A 411 24.74 -6.98 -1.22
C GLU A 411 23.61 -5.96 -1.03
N GLU A 412 22.83 -5.71 -2.06
CA GLU A 412 21.70 -4.79 -2.01
C GLU A 412 20.46 -5.52 -1.52
N VAL A 413 19.72 -4.91 -0.59
CA VAL A 413 18.43 -5.39 -0.10
C VAL A 413 17.52 -4.19 0.18
N ALA A 414 16.28 -4.27 -0.26
CA ALA A 414 15.24 -3.33 0.11
C ALA A 414 14.42 -3.93 1.25
N CYS A 415 14.57 -3.41 2.46
CA CYS A 415 13.79 -3.86 3.61
C CYS A 415 13.62 -2.73 4.63
N TRP A 416 12.70 -2.92 5.55
CA TRP A 416 12.37 -1.93 6.58
C TRP A 416 13.58 -1.52 7.45
N GLU A 417 14.42 -2.47 7.82
CA GLU A 417 15.55 -2.23 8.73
C GLU A 417 16.83 -1.76 8.02
N GLY A 418 16.73 -1.46 6.73
CA GLY A 418 17.86 -1.05 5.94
C GLY A 418 18.75 -2.22 5.51
N HIS A 419 19.91 -1.89 4.93
CA HIS A 419 20.87 -2.90 4.49
C HIS A 419 21.60 -3.52 5.68
N SER A 420 21.45 -4.84 5.85
CA SER A 420 22.24 -5.64 6.77
C SER A 420 22.77 -6.88 6.05
N PRO A 421 24.08 -7.20 6.18
CA PRO A 421 24.61 -8.45 5.63
C PRO A 421 23.86 -9.70 6.12
N GLU A 422 23.23 -9.65 7.27
CA GLU A 422 22.43 -10.74 7.83
C GLU A 422 21.17 -11.07 6.99
N LEU A 423 20.77 -10.15 6.10
CA LEU A 423 19.63 -10.32 5.20
C LEU A 423 20.04 -10.89 3.83
N ASN A 424 21.32 -11.02 3.57
CA ASN A 424 21.81 -11.53 2.29
C ASN A 424 21.50 -13.02 2.16
N MET A 425 20.66 -13.35 1.19
CA MET A 425 20.25 -14.73 0.92
C MET A 425 20.18 -14.98 -0.57
N VAL A 426 20.68 -16.15 -0.97
CA VAL A 426 20.47 -16.68 -2.33
C VAL A 426 19.78 -18.03 -2.27
N LYS A 427 19.07 -18.36 -3.34
CA LYS A 427 18.54 -19.70 -3.62
C LYS A 427 19.33 -20.33 -4.76
N ILE A 428 19.78 -21.58 -4.57
CA ILE A 428 20.34 -22.43 -5.62
C ILE A 428 19.52 -23.71 -5.63
N GLY A 429 18.81 -23.99 -6.71
CA GLY A 429 17.87 -25.11 -6.74
C GLY A 429 16.81 -25.01 -5.62
N LYS A 430 16.84 -25.95 -4.69
CA LYS A 430 15.94 -25.99 -3.52
C LYS A 430 16.65 -25.68 -2.20
N GLU A 431 17.82 -25.12 -2.26
CA GLU A 431 18.62 -24.73 -1.11
C GLU A 431 18.61 -23.23 -0.90
N LEU A 432 18.37 -22.78 0.35
CA LEU A 432 18.60 -21.40 0.80
C LEU A 432 20.02 -21.31 1.37
N ILE A 433 20.73 -20.28 0.99
CA ILE A 433 22.11 -20.05 1.38
C ILE A 433 22.25 -18.61 1.86
N HIS A 434 22.65 -18.44 3.11
CA HIS A 434 22.98 -17.14 3.67
C HIS A 434 24.46 -16.80 3.44
N TYR A 435 24.79 -15.52 3.25
CA TYR A 435 26.15 -15.04 3.11
C TYR A 435 26.29 -13.61 3.65
N MET A 436 27.50 -13.25 4.10
CA MET A 436 27.74 -11.95 4.74
C MET A 436 28.29 -10.89 3.77
N GLY A 437 28.64 -11.26 2.56
CA GLY A 437 29.18 -10.36 1.55
C GLY A 437 29.71 -11.09 0.34
N VAL A 438 30.28 -10.36 -0.60
CA VAL A 438 30.90 -10.89 -1.83
C VAL A 438 32.33 -10.43 -1.99
N SER A 439 33.15 -11.23 -2.66
CA SER A 439 34.53 -10.82 -3.02
C SER A 439 34.47 -9.71 -4.08
N ARG A 440 35.39 -8.76 -3.98
CA ARG A 440 35.52 -7.64 -4.94
C ARG A 440 36.48 -7.92 -6.07
N GLU A 441 37.22 -9.03 -5.98
CA GLU A 441 38.23 -9.43 -6.93
C GLU A 441 37.95 -10.83 -7.48
N ASP A 442 38.27 -11.06 -8.74
CA ASP A 442 38.19 -12.39 -9.38
C ASP A 442 39.19 -13.36 -8.72
N PRO A 443 38.77 -14.61 -8.47
CA PRO A 443 37.48 -15.22 -8.74
C PRO A 443 36.40 -14.75 -7.73
N TYR A 444 35.29 -14.26 -8.26
CA TYR A 444 34.17 -13.77 -7.43
C TYR A 444 33.52 -14.90 -6.65
N ARG A 445 33.20 -14.65 -5.40
CA ARG A 445 32.57 -15.64 -4.52
C ARG A 445 31.73 -14.99 -3.41
N LEU A 446 30.81 -15.77 -2.88
CA LEU A 446 30.10 -15.42 -1.64
C LEU A 446 31.03 -15.63 -0.44
N LEU A 447 30.92 -14.75 0.55
CA LEU A 447 31.76 -14.73 1.75
C LEU A 447 30.97 -15.12 3.00
N LYS A 448 31.61 -15.91 3.89
CA LYS A 448 31.02 -16.36 5.16
C LYS A 448 29.65 -17.01 4.95
N VAL A 449 29.63 -18.05 4.18
CA VAL A 449 28.45 -18.77 3.72
C VAL A 449 27.90 -19.70 4.81
N THR A 450 26.59 -19.73 4.97
CA THR A 450 25.85 -20.74 5.72
C THR A 450 24.94 -21.50 4.76
N ARG A 451 25.25 -22.77 4.52
CA ARG A 451 24.50 -23.71 3.65
C ARG A 451 23.27 -24.23 4.38
N GLY A 452 22.28 -24.67 3.63
CA GLY A 452 21.05 -25.24 4.21
C GLY A 452 20.31 -24.29 5.14
N TYR A 453 20.32 -23.00 4.82
CA TYR A 453 19.78 -21.94 5.68
C TYR A 453 18.28 -22.12 5.87
N TRP A 454 17.76 -21.73 7.05
CA TRP A 454 16.37 -21.93 7.48
C TRP A 454 15.87 -23.38 7.41
N GLY A 455 16.78 -24.35 7.56
CA GLY A 455 16.43 -25.77 7.58
C GLY A 455 16.19 -26.39 6.20
N THR A 456 16.62 -25.72 5.13
CA THR A 456 16.72 -26.36 3.81
C THR A 456 17.90 -27.34 3.79
N THR A 457 17.95 -28.21 2.80
CA THR A 457 19.02 -29.21 2.70
C THR A 457 20.13 -28.71 1.80
N ALA A 458 21.38 -28.72 2.31
CA ALA A 458 22.55 -28.49 1.49
C ALA A 458 22.73 -29.65 0.50
N THR A 459 22.85 -29.34 -0.79
CA THR A 459 22.95 -30.31 -1.87
C THR A 459 24.11 -29.93 -2.80
N ALA A 460 24.56 -30.90 -3.62
CA ALA A 460 25.49 -30.60 -4.69
C ALA A 460 24.80 -29.83 -5.82
N HIS A 461 25.53 -28.86 -6.40
CA HIS A 461 25.05 -28.04 -7.51
C HIS A 461 26.09 -28.02 -8.63
N ALA A 462 25.63 -28.03 -9.87
CA ALA A 462 26.52 -28.04 -11.02
C ALA A 462 26.92 -26.62 -11.43
N LYS A 463 28.10 -26.49 -12.02
CA LYS A 463 28.52 -25.28 -12.72
C LYS A 463 27.44 -24.84 -13.70
N GLY A 464 27.12 -23.55 -13.71
CA GLY A 464 26.09 -22.95 -14.55
C GLY A 464 24.68 -22.94 -13.94
N GLU A 465 24.46 -23.55 -12.77
CA GLU A 465 23.19 -23.37 -12.05
C GLU A 465 23.00 -21.93 -11.61
N ALA A 466 21.72 -21.52 -11.58
CA ALA A 466 21.32 -20.19 -11.17
C ALA A 466 21.53 -19.97 -9.66
N VAL A 467 22.09 -18.82 -9.33
CA VAL A 467 22.26 -18.30 -7.98
C VAL A 467 21.33 -17.08 -7.87
N ASP A 468 20.14 -17.30 -7.34
CA ASP A 468 19.07 -16.30 -7.28
C ASP A 468 19.11 -15.50 -5.98
N LYS A 469 19.46 -14.22 -6.04
CA LYS A 469 19.34 -13.29 -4.91
C LYS A 469 17.88 -13.07 -4.59
N LEU A 470 17.49 -13.31 -3.34
CA LEU A 470 16.12 -13.22 -2.88
C LEU A 470 15.80 -11.87 -2.22
N GLN A 471 14.53 -11.46 -2.30
CA GLN A 471 14.00 -10.31 -1.58
C GLN A 471 13.56 -10.73 -0.18
N PRO A 472 14.22 -10.22 0.87
CA PRO A 472 13.77 -10.47 2.24
C PRO A 472 12.58 -9.57 2.62
N ALA A 473 11.81 -10.03 3.60
CA ALA A 473 10.85 -9.24 4.34
C ALA A 473 11.28 -9.22 5.80
N VAL A 474 11.71 -8.08 6.28
CA VAL A 474 12.20 -7.93 7.65
C VAL A 474 11.61 -6.69 8.28
N GLY A 475 11.10 -6.83 9.48
CA GLY A 475 10.61 -5.76 10.30
C GLY A 475 10.52 -6.20 11.75
N GLY A 476 11.27 -5.55 12.63
CA GLY A 476 11.19 -5.75 14.08
C GLY A 476 11.28 -7.21 14.52
N ALA A 477 10.13 -7.80 14.83
CA ALA A 477 10.04 -9.15 15.41
C ALA A 477 9.85 -10.28 14.39
N TYR A 478 9.85 -10.01 13.10
CA TYR A 478 9.62 -11.01 12.06
C TYR A 478 10.64 -10.94 10.94
N THR A 479 10.92 -12.08 10.34
CA THR A 479 11.80 -12.24 9.19
C THR A 479 11.14 -13.21 8.22
N GLY A 480 11.24 -12.92 6.92
CA GLY A 480 10.62 -13.75 5.89
C GLY A 480 11.20 -13.48 4.51
N LEU A 481 10.55 -14.03 3.50
CA LEU A 481 10.80 -13.80 2.08
C LEU A 481 9.54 -13.23 1.41
N ILE A 482 9.75 -12.47 0.37
CA ILE A 482 8.67 -11.92 -0.46
C ILE A 482 8.36 -12.88 -1.61
N PRO A 483 7.08 -13.19 -1.90
CA PRO A 483 6.68 -13.96 -3.07
C PRO A 483 6.83 -13.13 -4.36
N ASN A 484 6.86 -13.80 -5.50
CA ASN A 484 6.56 -13.16 -6.78
C ASN A 484 5.05 -12.87 -6.89
N LEU A 485 4.59 -12.22 -7.96
CA LEU A 485 3.17 -11.86 -8.11
C LEU A 485 2.22 -13.08 -8.17
N GLU A 486 2.65 -14.18 -8.78
CA GLU A 486 1.80 -15.38 -8.89
C GLU A 486 1.53 -16.00 -7.52
N LEU A 487 2.59 -16.19 -6.74
CA LEU A 487 2.45 -16.72 -5.39
C LEU A 487 1.73 -15.71 -4.46
N GLN A 488 1.94 -14.41 -4.68
CA GLN A 488 1.19 -13.37 -3.97
C GLN A 488 -0.32 -13.46 -4.23
N ASP A 489 -0.73 -13.75 -5.47
CA ASP A 489 -2.14 -13.95 -5.81
C ASP A 489 -2.74 -15.13 -5.04
N GLU A 490 -2.00 -16.24 -4.95
CA GLU A 490 -2.43 -17.40 -4.17
C GLU A 490 -2.51 -17.09 -2.67
N ILE A 491 -1.57 -16.31 -2.14
CA ILE A 491 -1.59 -15.83 -0.75
C ILE A 491 -2.80 -14.92 -0.50
N ALA A 492 -3.10 -14.02 -1.42
CA ALA A 492 -4.27 -13.15 -1.32
C ALA A 492 -5.59 -13.95 -1.25
N ARG A 493 -5.75 -14.94 -2.12
CA ARG A 493 -6.90 -15.86 -2.10
C ARG A 493 -6.96 -16.68 -0.80
N TYR A 494 -5.81 -17.10 -0.31
CA TYR A 494 -5.71 -17.85 0.96
C TYR A 494 -6.22 -17.06 2.16
N TYR A 495 -6.05 -15.74 2.23
CA TYR A 495 -6.65 -14.92 3.28
C TYR A 495 -8.18 -15.00 3.29
N ALA A 496 -8.82 -15.05 2.12
CA ALA A 496 -10.27 -15.29 2.05
C ALA A 496 -10.64 -16.71 2.49
N ASP A 497 -9.86 -17.73 2.12
CA ASP A 497 -10.05 -19.10 2.61
C ASP A 497 -9.97 -19.17 4.14
N VAL A 498 -9.02 -18.47 4.73
CA VAL A 498 -8.87 -18.37 6.19
C VAL A 498 -10.13 -17.78 6.83
N CYS A 499 -10.67 -16.68 6.28
CA CYS A 499 -11.93 -16.12 6.77
C CYS A 499 -13.08 -17.14 6.69
N LYS A 500 -13.20 -17.86 5.57
CA LYS A 500 -14.24 -18.88 5.39
C LYS A 500 -14.12 -20.01 6.40
N ASN A 501 -12.90 -20.49 6.61
CA ASN A 501 -12.64 -21.68 7.40
C ASN A 501 -12.63 -21.39 8.91
N SER A 502 -12.17 -20.23 9.35
CA SER A 502 -12.02 -19.88 10.76
C SER A 502 -13.11 -18.97 11.31
N GLY A 503 -13.91 -18.33 10.44
CA GLY A 503 -14.85 -17.28 10.87
C GLY A 503 -14.19 -15.96 11.23
N LEU A 504 -12.90 -15.79 10.93
CA LEU A 504 -12.20 -14.50 11.07
C LEU A 504 -12.88 -13.46 10.17
N GLY A 505 -13.19 -12.29 10.69
CA GLY A 505 -13.91 -11.25 9.95
C GLY A 505 -13.13 -9.94 9.80
N TYR A 506 -11.93 -9.84 10.37
CA TYR A 506 -11.12 -8.64 10.32
C TYR A 506 -9.62 -8.95 10.29
N TYR A 507 -8.91 -8.24 9.42
CA TYR A 507 -7.45 -8.26 9.39
C TYR A 507 -6.86 -6.90 9.76
N ASP A 508 -5.74 -6.94 10.43
CA ASP A 508 -4.81 -5.82 10.56
C ASP A 508 -3.53 -6.20 9.81
N PHE A 509 -3.35 -5.62 8.62
CA PHE A 509 -2.17 -5.83 7.81
C PHE A 509 -1.04 -4.92 8.27
N ASP A 510 -0.40 -5.31 9.36
CA ASP A 510 0.91 -4.76 9.72
C ASP A 510 1.94 -5.28 8.70
N GLY A 511 2.77 -4.39 8.17
CA GLY A 511 3.64 -4.75 7.04
C GLY A 511 2.94 -4.82 5.68
N GLN A 512 1.84 -4.10 5.45
CA GLN A 512 1.20 -3.96 4.14
C GLN A 512 2.19 -3.44 3.08
N GLU A 513 3.19 -2.69 3.47
CA GLU A 513 4.29 -2.19 2.65
C GLU A 513 5.09 -3.30 1.95
N PHE A 514 5.09 -4.52 2.47
CA PHE A 514 5.74 -5.64 1.79
C PHE A 514 5.11 -6.02 0.45
N LEU A 515 3.86 -5.64 0.22
CA LEU A 515 3.22 -5.79 -1.08
C LEU A 515 3.96 -5.00 -2.18
N PHE A 516 4.61 -3.91 -1.82
CA PHE A 516 5.42 -3.13 -2.76
C PHE A 516 6.77 -3.79 -3.08
N HIS A 517 7.27 -4.64 -2.20
CA HIS A 517 8.59 -5.28 -2.34
C HIS A 517 8.65 -6.35 -3.44
N THR A 518 7.55 -6.68 -4.07
CA THR A 518 7.55 -7.47 -5.30
C THR A 518 8.21 -6.75 -6.49
N GLY A 519 8.44 -5.44 -6.36
CA GLY A 519 8.96 -4.58 -7.42
C GLY A 519 7.89 -4.00 -8.35
N PHE A 520 6.60 -4.18 -8.03
CA PHE A 520 5.48 -3.71 -8.84
C PHE A 520 4.66 -2.60 -8.18
N GLY A 521 5.05 -2.14 -6.99
CA GLY A 521 4.47 -0.99 -6.31
C GLY A 521 2.96 -1.08 -6.14
N ALA A 522 2.26 0.01 -6.44
CA ALA A 522 0.79 0.09 -6.31
C ALA A 522 0.05 -0.96 -7.16
N TYR A 523 0.59 -1.38 -8.30
CA TYR A 523 0.01 -2.48 -9.10
C TYR A 523 -0.07 -3.78 -8.28
N SER A 524 0.99 -4.11 -7.54
CA SER A 524 1.03 -5.28 -6.66
C SER A 524 -0.04 -5.21 -5.57
N VAL A 525 -0.21 -4.04 -4.95
CA VAL A 525 -1.21 -3.80 -3.90
C VAL A 525 -2.63 -3.97 -4.45
N LYS A 526 -2.95 -3.34 -5.58
CA LYS A 526 -4.26 -3.44 -6.24
C LYS A 526 -4.59 -4.90 -6.59
N ARG A 527 -3.62 -5.60 -7.17
CA ARG A 527 -3.76 -7.01 -7.56
C ARG A 527 -3.97 -7.93 -6.35
N PHE A 528 -3.25 -7.72 -5.25
CA PHE A 528 -3.43 -8.48 -4.02
C PHE A 528 -4.86 -8.36 -3.48
N PHE A 529 -5.35 -7.14 -3.30
CA PHE A 529 -6.68 -6.92 -2.73
C PHE A 529 -7.80 -7.33 -3.67
N ARG A 530 -7.63 -7.14 -4.99
CA ARG A 530 -8.58 -7.66 -5.97
C ARG A 530 -8.75 -9.17 -5.81
N ASN A 531 -7.65 -9.92 -5.82
CA ASN A 531 -7.69 -11.38 -5.66
C ASN A 531 -8.35 -11.80 -4.34
N MET A 532 -8.05 -11.10 -3.25
CA MET A 532 -8.65 -11.39 -1.94
C MET A 532 -10.18 -11.16 -1.96
N TYR A 533 -10.64 -10.01 -2.45
CA TYR A 533 -12.07 -9.68 -2.45
C TYR A 533 -12.88 -10.49 -3.46
N GLU A 534 -12.36 -10.73 -4.65
CA GLU A 534 -13.04 -11.55 -5.65
C GLU A 534 -13.20 -12.98 -5.14
N HIS A 535 -12.16 -13.56 -4.55
CA HIS A 535 -12.25 -14.88 -3.95
C HIS A 535 -13.18 -14.93 -2.73
N ALA A 536 -13.17 -13.91 -1.89
CA ALA A 536 -14.13 -13.79 -0.81
C ALA A 536 -15.59 -13.80 -1.32
N LYS A 537 -15.86 -13.11 -2.41
CA LYS A 537 -17.16 -13.10 -3.07
C LYS A 537 -17.52 -14.49 -3.62
N GLU A 538 -16.58 -15.18 -4.26
CA GLU A 538 -16.75 -16.58 -4.70
C GLU A 538 -17.12 -17.51 -3.54
N LEU A 539 -16.51 -17.31 -2.37
CA LEU A 539 -16.77 -18.10 -1.15
C LEU A 539 -18.07 -17.69 -0.42
N GLY A 540 -18.75 -16.64 -0.89
CA GLY A 540 -19.97 -16.12 -0.27
C GLY A 540 -19.71 -15.42 1.07
N ILE A 541 -18.55 -14.83 1.27
CA ILE A 541 -18.22 -14.04 2.45
C ILE A 541 -18.72 -12.61 2.21
N PRO A 542 -19.69 -12.11 2.98
CA PRO A 542 -20.35 -10.83 2.69
C PRO A 542 -19.47 -9.63 2.98
N ASP A 543 -18.72 -9.66 4.08
CA ASP A 543 -18.00 -8.51 4.62
C ASP A 543 -16.59 -8.92 5.08
N ILE A 544 -15.57 -8.74 4.23
CA ILE A 544 -14.18 -8.74 4.66
C ILE A 544 -13.74 -7.30 4.83
N ARG A 545 -13.17 -7.00 5.99
CA ARG A 545 -12.64 -5.69 6.31
C ARG A 545 -11.22 -5.80 6.83
N PHE A 546 -10.45 -4.74 6.64
CA PHE A 546 -9.11 -4.70 7.19
C PHE A 546 -8.63 -3.27 7.47
N THR A 547 -7.73 -3.16 8.41
CA THR A 547 -6.85 -2.01 8.57
C THR A 547 -5.48 -2.34 7.99
N GLY A 548 -4.73 -1.32 7.59
CA GLY A 548 -3.39 -1.51 7.05
C GLY A 548 -2.47 -0.36 7.43
N ALA A 549 -1.19 -0.67 7.53
CA ALA A 549 -0.17 0.28 7.97
C ALA A 549 0.18 1.29 6.88
N THR A 550 -0.04 0.97 5.61
CA THR A 550 0.34 1.82 4.47
C THR A 550 -0.87 2.21 3.65
N LEU A 551 -1.05 3.51 3.45
CA LEU A 551 -2.08 4.07 2.59
C LEU A 551 -1.45 4.54 1.28
N SER A 552 -2.05 4.16 0.17
CA SER A 552 -1.65 4.61 -1.17
C SER A 552 -2.84 4.59 -2.12
N GLU A 553 -2.69 5.15 -3.30
CA GLU A 553 -3.70 5.02 -4.35
C GLU A 553 -4.05 3.55 -4.59
N GLY A 554 -3.07 2.66 -4.56
CA GLY A 554 -3.26 1.23 -4.72
C GLY A 554 -4.09 0.55 -3.62
N SER A 555 -4.24 1.15 -2.44
CA SER A 555 -5.01 0.60 -1.32
C SER A 555 -6.30 1.35 -1.01
N TRP A 556 -6.51 2.52 -1.57
CA TRP A 556 -7.59 3.42 -1.19
C TRP A 556 -9.00 2.80 -1.30
N HIS A 557 -9.28 2.06 -2.37
CA HIS A 557 -10.60 1.42 -2.57
C HIS A 557 -10.85 0.26 -1.63
N TYR A 558 -9.82 -0.47 -1.31
CA TYR A 558 -9.88 -1.79 -0.69
C TYR A 558 -9.77 -1.73 0.82
N GLN A 559 -9.04 -0.75 1.34
CA GLN A 559 -8.76 -0.62 2.76
C GLN A 559 -9.94 0.00 3.50
N SER A 560 -10.29 -0.59 4.64
CA SER A 560 -11.40 -0.11 5.46
C SER A 560 -10.98 1.06 6.34
N ILE A 561 -9.86 0.90 7.04
CA ILE A 561 -9.30 1.86 7.99
C ILE A 561 -7.80 1.92 7.78
N TRP A 562 -7.23 3.11 7.89
CA TRP A 562 -5.79 3.27 7.89
C TRP A 562 -5.22 3.30 9.30
N ASN A 563 -4.26 2.43 9.57
CA ASN A 563 -3.48 2.45 10.79
C ASN A 563 -2.29 3.40 10.64
N VAL A 564 -2.30 4.45 11.42
CA VAL A 564 -1.24 5.46 11.39
C VAL A 564 -0.02 5.12 12.22
N GLY A 565 -0.02 3.99 12.91
CA GLY A 565 1.07 3.59 13.79
C GLY A 565 1.30 4.56 14.96
N GLY A 566 1.65 4.03 16.12
CA GLY A 566 1.95 4.80 17.30
C GLY A 566 0.73 5.37 18.03
N GLY A 567 0.50 4.93 19.24
CA GLY A 567 -0.65 5.34 20.03
C GLY A 567 -0.69 6.84 20.32
N LEU A 568 -1.89 7.40 20.39
CA LEU A 568 -2.09 8.69 21.05
C LEU A 568 -1.51 8.63 22.44
N ASN A 569 -0.58 9.51 22.75
CA ASN A 569 -0.19 9.71 24.12
C ASN A 569 -1.35 10.35 24.87
N ILE A 570 -1.76 9.72 25.94
CA ILE A 570 -2.78 10.21 26.83
C ILE A 570 -2.38 11.60 27.32
N TYR A 571 -3.35 12.50 27.39
CA TYR A 571 -3.15 13.82 27.98
C TYR A 571 -2.53 13.72 29.37
N ASP A 572 -1.40 14.37 29.57
CA ASP A 572 -0.77 14.51 30.88
C ASP A 572 -1.43 15.69 31.61
N PRO A 573 -2.31 15.45 32.58
CA PRO A 573 -3.02 16.51 33.27
C PRO A 573 -2.11 17.38 34.12
N VAL A 574 -0.94 16.88 34.51
CA VAL A 574 0.03 17.61 35.31
C VAL A 574 0.80 18.60 34.45
N LYS A 575 1.25 18.17 33.28
CA LYS A 575 1.96 19.01 32.33
C LYS A 575 1.01 19.84 31.46
N ARG A 576 -0.28 19.54 31.45
CA ARG A 576 -1.29 20.13 30.56
C ARG A 576 -0.89 20.07 29.08
N VAL A 577 -0.20 19.03 28.71
CA VAL A 577 0.24 18.81 27.33
C VAL A 577 -0.23 17.44 26.86
N TRP A 578 -0.63 17.39 25.63
CA TRP A 578 -0.69 16.15 24.89
C TRP A 578 0.74 15.72 24.65
N GLY A 579 1.01 14.46 24.80
CA GLY A 579 2.26 13.91 24.28
C GLY A 579 2.42 14.27 22.81
N SER A 580 3.52 13.98 22.20
CA SER A 580 3.97 14.39 20.86
C SER A 580 2.96 14.21 19.69
N THR A 581 1.73 13.86 19.95
CA THR A 581 0.67 13.45 19.04
C THR A 581 -0.32 14.54 18.65
N THR A 582 -0.19 15.78 19.13
CA THR A 582 -1.07 16.87 18.68
C THR A 582 -0.90 17.22 17.21
N SER A 583 0.31 17.07 16.67
CA SER A 583 0.57 17.16 15.24
C SER A 583 -0.07 16.00 14.48
N GLN A 584 0.09 14.77 14.95
CA GLN A 584 -0.47 13.59 14.32
C GLN A 584 -2.00 13.65 14.19
N GLY A 585 -2.71 14.05 15.24
CA GLY A 585 -4.17 14.17 15.19
C GLY A 585 -4.66 15.17 14.14
N LYS A 586 -3.93 16.28 13.94
CA LYS A 586 -4.27 17.27 12.92
C LYS A 586 -4.02 16.73 11.51
N ASP A 587 -2.88 16.09 11.30
CA ASP A 587 -2.52 15.50 10.01
C ASP A 587 -3.47 14.38 9.62
N LEU A 588 -3.87 13.55 10.60
CA LEU A 588 -4.88 12.53 10.43
C LEU A 588 -6.22 13.09 9.97
N ARG A 589 -6.68 14.15 10.62
CA ARG A 589 -7.90 14.83 10.23
C ARG A 589 -7.80 15.34 8.79
N ASP A 590 -6.70 15.97 8.43
CA ASP A 590 -6.52 16.56 7.11
C ASP A 590 -6.45 15.47 6.03
N VAL A 591 -5.75 14.37 6.26
CA VAL A 591 -5.73 13.21 5.35
C VAL A 591 -7.10 12.56 5.24
N THR A 592 -7.78 12.32 6.37
CA THR A 592 -9.12 11.75 6.40
C THR A 592 -10.11 12.62 5.64
N PHE A 593 -10.10 13.91 5.91
CA PHE A 593 -11.01 14.86 5.29
C PHE A 593 -10.73 15.04 3.79
N ALA A 594 -9.47 15.13 3.40
CA ALA A 594 -9.10 15.36 2.00
C ALA A 594 -9.25 14.12 1.14
N ASN A 595 -8.97 12.94 1.69
CA ASN A 595 -9.00 11.67 0.95
C ASN A 595 -10.21 10.79 1.29
N TYR A 596 -11.11 11.24 2.15
CA TYR A 596 -12.29 10.48 2.58
C TYR A 596 -11.91 9.09 3.11
N PHE A 597 -10.91 9.05 3.96
CA PHE A 597 -10.39 7.79 4.46
C PHE A 597 -10.48 7.71 5.98
N PRO A 598 -11.26 6.77 6.53
CA PRO A 598 -11.30 6.55 7.96
C PRO A 598 -9.91 6.16 8.48
N THR A 599 -9.50 6.77 9.58
CA THR A 599 -8.22 6.49 10.21
C THR A 599 -8.42 5.86 11.59
N SER A 600 -7.40 5.16 12.05
CA SER A 600 -7.28 4.71 13.44
C SER A 600 -6.12 5.45 14.09
N PHE A 601 -6.29 5.86 15.33
CA PHE A 601 -5.22 6.45 16.13
C PHE A 601 -4.08 5.47 16.46
N GLY A 602 -4.03 4.33 15.80
CA GLY A 602 -3.02 3.32 16.02
C GLY A 602 -3.40 2.30 17.09
N HIS A 603 -2.47 1.43 17.37
CA HIS A 603 -2.69 0.32 18.28
C HIS A 603 -2.51 0.75 19.72
N ASN A 604 -3.47 0.35 20.54
CA ASN A 604 -3.30 0.09 21.96
C ASN A 604 -3.19 1.31 22.86
N PHE A 605 -4.31 2.00 23.10
CA PHE A 605 -4.42 2.67 24.38
C PHE A 605 -4.41 1.62 25.50
N SER A 606 -3.32 1.54 26.22
CA SER A 606 -3.27 0.71 27.41
C SER A 606 -4.03 1.40 28.53
N ILE A 607 -5.14 0.83 28.94
CA ILE A 607 -5.86 1.24 30.13
C ILE A 607 -5.18 0.56 31.32
N SER A 608 -4.79 1.35 32.30
CA SER A 608 -4.17 0.92 33.54
C SER A 608 -5.02 1.38 34.73
N PRO A 609 -4.76 0.87 35.96
CA PRO A 609 -5.43 1.34 37.16
C PRO A 609 -5.28 2.84 37.44
N SER A 610 -4.28 3.47 36.83
CA SER A 610 -4.05 4.92 36.94
C SER A 610 -4.77 5.73 35.85
N THR A 611 -5.43 5.10 34.87
CA THR A 611 -6.19 5.77 33.84
C THR A 611 -7.46 6.34 34.44
N THR A 612 -7.60 7.66 34.41
CA THR A 612 -8.79 8.33 34.93
C THR A 612 -9.94 8.35 33.94
N LEU A 613 -11.16 8.49 34.42
CA LEU A 613 -12.33 8.66 33.56
C LEU A 613 -12.16 9.85 32.61
N GLU A 614 -11.63 10.97 33.09
CA GLU A 614 -11.35 12.15 32.28
C GLU A 614 -10.40 11.85 31.10
N GLN A 615 -9.37 11.03 31.33
CA GLN A 615 -8.47 10.62 30.26
C GLN A 615 -9.17 9.75 29.21
N PHE A 616 -10.06 8.88 29.64
CA PHE A 616 -10.85 8.03 28.75
C PHE A 616 -11.85 8.84 27.92
N GLU A 617 -12.64 9.68 28.58
CA GLU A 617 -13.60 10.60 27.92
C GLU A 617 -12.90 11.50 26.89
N HIS A 618 -11.65 11.87 27.18
CA HIS A 618 -10.88 12.67 26.26
C HIS A 618 -10.42 11.89 25.02
N ILE A 619 -10.04 10.61 25.15
CA ILE A 619 -9.74 9.75 24.02
C ILE A 619 -10.99 9.64 23.12
N GLU A 620 -12.15 9.40 23.72
CA GLU A 620 -13.39 9.30 22.97
C GLU A 620 -13.78 10.62 22.28
N ALA A 621 -13.72 11.73 23.00
CA ALA A 621 -13.99 13.04 22.43
C ALA A 621 -13.04 13.39 21.29
N THR A 622 -11.77 13.02 21.40
CA THR A 622 -10.77 13.22 20.36
C THR A 622 -11.08 12.34 19.14
N ALA A 623 -11.39 11.07 19.35
CA ALA A 623 -11.76 10.16 18.26
C ALA A 623 -13.00 10.65 17.49
N ILE A 624 -14.03 11.11 18.22
CA ILE A 624 -15.23 11.72 17.63
C ILE A 624 -14.87 12.99 16.84
N GLY A 625 -14.07 13.86 17.42
CA GLY A 625 -13.68 15.14 16.80
C GLY A 625 -12.89 14.98 15.52
N TYR A 626 -12.10 13.92 15.38
CA TYR A 626 -11.34 13.61 14.19
C TYR A 626 -12.01 12.58 13.26
N ASN A 627 -13.17 12.07 13.63
CA ASN A 627 -13.86 10.99 12.91
C ASN A 627 -12.96 9.78 12.69
N THR A 628 -12.31 9.33 13.76
CA THR A 628 -11.36 8.22 13.75
C THR A 628 -11.81 7.11 14.69
N THR A 629 -11.22 5.94 14.52
CA THR A 629 -11.36 4.84 15.47
C THR A 629 -10.15 4.78 16.42
N TYR A 630 -10.25 3.96 17.43
CA TYR A 630 -9.15 3.69 18.36
C TYR A 630 -9.17 2.22 18.79
N SER A 631 -8.06 1.77 19.34
CA SER A 631 -7.90 0.41 19.87
C SER A 631 -7.56 0.47 21.35
N LEU A 632 -8.25 -0.33 22.16
CA LEU A 632 -8.01 -0.44 23.59
C LEU A 632 -7.26 -1.73 23.91
N ASN A 633 -6.21 -1.61 24.69
CA ASN A 633 -5.52 -2.75 25.29
C ASN A 633 -5.92 -2.85 26.76
N LEU A 634 -6.72 -3.86 27.08
CA LEU A 634 -7.21 -4.09 28.42
C LEU A 634 -6.52 -5.31 29.04
N LYS A 635 -6.09 -5.14 30.26
CA LYS A 635 -5.78 -6.24 31.15
C LYS A 635 -6.88 -6.28 32.22
N PRO A 636 -7.79 -7.24 32.17
CA PRO A 636 -8.95 -7.27 33.07
C PRO A 636 -8.57 -7.17 34.55
N GLN A 637 -7.46 -7.76 34.97
CA GLN A 637 -6.97 -7.67 36.33
C GLN A 637 -6.61 -6.22 36.76
N GLU A 638 -6.38 -5.33 35.79
CA GLU A 638 -6.07 -3.93 36.01
C GLU A 638 -7.34 -3.05 35.98
N VAL A 639 -8.44 -3.57 35.43
CA VAL A 639 -9.72 -2.85 35.30
C VAL A 639 -10.67 -3.14 36.47
N GLU A 640 -10.55 -4.29 37.12
CA GLU A 640 -11.43 -4.71 38.23
C GLU A 640 -11.01 -4.13 39.61
N MET A 641 -9.94 -3.35 39.67
CA MET A 641 -9.48 -2.67 40.88
C MET A 641 -9.94 -1.22 40.99
#